data_3396187244b581878693ff41a0003355
#
_entry.id   3396187244b581878693ff41a0003355
#
_cell.length_a   1.000
_cell.length_b   1.000
_cell.length_c   1.000
_cell.angle_alpha   90.00
_cell.angle_beta   90.00
_cell.angle_gamma   90.00
#
_symmetry.space_group_name_H-M   'P 1'
#
loop_
_entity.id
_entity.type
_entity.pdbx_description
1 polymer ?
#
loop_
_entity_poly.entity_id
_entity_poly.type
_entity_poly.pdbx_seq_one_letter_code
_entity_poly.pdbx_strand_id
1 'polypeptide(L)'
;VAAVQMEAGKTYYITVEARYWSIQKYVASEQEAIAVQAGKTYTASLEEERYVNYTFTPDGTAVYRFKSQQDKMNLSMKESDKIIGFGNSSGKINFFALLEKGKTYEFSIGGDGSREVQWSITKASVKAVEEGTEYTTTEEETPVYDFVPSKSGEYMFSSKDGGTGKVYSSDWKEIDGYWYNGAVEFGVKVSLEQGKTYHLGIALSDKEAKWKIEQVKESSDYTYRVLSDNTVEILKYSGAESNVTVPDKIDNKVVKCVGYGAFAENENIVGVTIPAQVTDLQYGVFASCANLETVTFKAGSKLQKIAARAFENCSKLQSISLPDSVQTIEEKGFAYCKNLGTVDLGNGLKEIDNYTFYHSGVTRIRIPDSTTEVGKCAFAGCSLDNVILGSGLKGIEESVFSGCGNLKQIEIPDNITYISDRAFSYAGLTSVEIPDSVTSIGEEAFYGCGSLKKAVIGNNLAYVAYSAFYSCALTEIMWGGKIEKIGKSAFAQNKNLTTVSIPNSVTEIEYGAFAGCENLSDIEIPDSVEAIGGFAFESDINPGNTAWYDAQADGDVYAGKVYYKYKGEVPTDTVVTIKDGTKGIAGYAFYMQRNLKEVVIPDSVNNIGEAAFMDCISLKNVTIPDSVNNIGEVAFMGCESLKTVTIPESVKVIGREALGYLSSKQYEQGYKVEGFTIRGVAGSAAEKYAKENGFTFEAMKPDYIKGDSDSDGKVTISDVRTTLRYVCQKVELDEEQKLAADVEKDGVINIKDLRKVLRFVCNKIEEL
;
A
#
# COMPACT_ATOMS: atom_id res chain seq x y z
N VAL A 1 4.22 -13.37 17.03
CA VAL A 1 5.40 -14.24 17.18
C VAL A 1 5.13 -15.17 18.36
N ALA A 2 5.09 -16.46 18.14
CA ALA A 2 4.98 -17.45 19.21
C ALA A 2 6.36 -18.10 19.43
N ALA A 3 6.91 -17.98 20.63
CA ALA A 3 8.10 -18.70 21.05
C ALA A 3 7.69 -20.02 21.74
N VAL A 4 8.18 -21.14 21.26
CA VAL A 4 7.92 -22.47 21.83
C VAL A 4 9.26 -23.12 22.20
N GLN A 5 9.41 -23.55 23.43
CA GLN A 5 10.58 -24.30 23.87
C GLN A 5 10.52 -25.71 23.28
N MET A 6 11.53 -26.10 22.51
CA MET A 6 11.61 -27.40 21.86
C MET A 6 12.73 -28.24 22.45
N GLU A 7 12.46 -29.52 22.70
CA GLU A 7 13.45 -30.48 23.22
C GLU A 7 14.23 -31.12 22.08
N ALA A 8 15.54 -31.25 22.23
CA ALA A 8 16.38 -31.90 21.25
C ALA A 8 15.96 -33.35 21.01
N GLY A 9 15.90 -33.77 19.75
CA GLY A 9 15.53 -35.12 19.34
C GLY A 9 14.03 -35.41 19.25
N LYS A 10 13.12 -34.45 19.55
CA LYS A 10 11.69 -34.62 19.32
C LYS A 10 11.26 -33.95 18.01
N THR A 11 10.27 -34.54 17.33
CA THR A 11 9.65 -34.00 16.12
C THR A 11 8.43 -33.14 16.49
N TYR A 12 8.38 -31.89 16.01
CA TYR A 12 7.27 -30.97 16.23
C TYR A 12 6.61 -30.65 14.89
N TYR A 13 5.28 -30.64 14.87
CA TYR A 13 4.48 -30.22 13.72
C TYR A 13 4.01 -28.80 13.97
N ILE A 14 4.36 -27.88 13.06
CA ILE A 14 3.98 -26.47 13.13
C ILE A 14 3.00 -26.17 12.01
N THR A 15 1.78 -25.76 12.36
CA THR A 15 0.78 -25.29 11.40
C THR A 15 0.84 -23.78 11.34
N VAL A 16 0.97 -23.21 10.14
CA VAL A 16 1.06 -21.76 9.92
C VAL A 16 0.00 -21.32 8.92
N GLU A 17 -0.84 -20.38 9.30
CA GLU A 17 -1.91 -19.82 8.44
C GLU A 17 -1.48 -18.58 7.65
N ALA A 18 -0.21 -18.15 7.71
CA ALA A 18 0.29 -16.93 7.07
C ALA A 18 1.16 -17.21 5.84
N ARG A 19 1.16 -16.28 4.87
CA ARG A 19 1.92 -16.41 3.61
C ARG A 19 3.44 -16.30 3.74
N TYR A 20 3.94 -15.65 4.83
CA TYR A 20 5.38 -15.49 5.10
C TYR A 20 5.67 -15.89 6.53
N TRP A 21 6.58 -16.84 6.74
CA TRP A 21 7.05 -17.26 8.04
C TRP A 21 8.51 -17.74 7.98
N SER A 22 9.22 -17.56 9.07
CA SER A 22 10.54 -18.15 9.27
C SER A 22 10.62 -18.77 10.65
N ILE A 23 11.31 -19.91 10.77
CA ILE A 23 11.65 -20.48 12.06
C ILE A 23 13.09 -20.08 12.33
N GLN A 24 13.27 -19.19 13.32
CA GLN A 24 14.60 -18.87 13.82
C GLN A 24 14.84 -19.61 15.15
N LYS A 25 16.03 -20.21 15.29
CA LYS A 25 16.45 -20.76 16.55
C LYS A 25 16.89 -19.62 17.47
N TYR A 26 16.01 -19.25 18.40
CA TYR A 26 16.42 -18.39 19.50
C TYR A 26 17.18 -19.24 20.54
N VAL A 27 18.44 -18.99 20.72
CA VAL A 27 19.18 -19.48 21.88
C VAL A 27 18.80 -18.55 23.02
N ALA A 28 17.88 -18.98 23.90
CA ALA A 28 17.68 -18.31 25.17
C ALA A 28 19.06 -18.24 25.87
N SER A 29 19.48 -17.05 26.33
CA SER A 29 20.69 -16.95 27.12
C SER A 29 20.53 -17.84 28.36
N GLU A 30 21.47 -18.71 28.65
CA GLU A 30 21.51 -19.49 29.90
C GLU A 30 21.79 -18.59 31.12
N GLN A 31 21.69 -17.26 31.01
CA GLN A 31 21.84 -16.35 32.14
C GLN A 31 20.64 -16.49 33.07
N GLU A 32 20.96 -16.74 34.36
CA GLU A 32 19.94 -16.70 35.41
C GLU A 32 19.22 -15.34 35.41
N ALA A 33 17.88 -15.38 35.59
CA ALA A 33 17.09 -14.18 35.59
C ALA A 33 17.47 -13.24 36.75
N ILE A 34 17.64 -11.96 36.46
CA ILE A 34 18.09 -10.93 37.41
C ILE A 34 16.92 -10.53 38.30
N ALA A 35 17.06 -10.70 39.63
CA ALA A 35 16.06 -10.24 40.61
C ALA A 35 16.06 -8.71 40.73
N VAL A 36 14.89 -8.07 40.60
CA VAL A 36 14.75 -6.61 40.66
C VAL A 36 13.74 -6.18 41.74
N GLN A 37 13.81 -4.90 42.12
CA GLN A 37 12.97 -4.29 43.17
C GLN A 37 12.23 -3.06 42.61
N ALA A 38 11.02 -2.80 43.09
CA ALA A 38 10.29 -1.59 42.77
C ALA A 38 11.03 -0.31 43.23
N GLY A 39 10.84 0.77 42.48
CA GLY A 39 11.44 2.09 42.81
C GLY A 39 12.88 2.28 42.38
N LYS A 40 13.51 1.29 41.74
CA LYS A 40 14.88 1.38 41.21
C LYS A 40 14.88 1.45 39.69
N THR A 41 15.89 2.12 39.14
CA THR A 41 16.19 2.11 37.70
C THR A 41 17.26 1.06 37.43
N TYR A 42 17.06 0.27 36.39
CA TYR A 42 17.95 -0.79 35.95
C TYR A 42 18.47 -0.49 34.54
N THR A 43 19.65 -1.00 34.23
CA THR A 43 20.23 -0.94 32.90
C THR A 43 20.26 -2.36 32.33
N ALA A 44 19.67 -2.56 31.15
CA ALA A 44 19.80 -3.77 30.37
C ALA A 44 20.77 -3.54 29.22
N SER A 45 21.83 -4.36 29.13
CA SER A 45 22.74 -4.38 27.98
C SER A 45 22.18 -5.37 26.97
N LEU A 46 21.61 -4.86 25.87
CA LEU A 46 21.04 -5.67 24.78
C LEU A 46 22.09 -5.87 23.69
N GLU A 47 22.34 -7.10 23.32
CA GLU A 47 23.05 -7.46 22.10
C GLU A 47 22.00 -7.69 20.98
N GLU A 48 22.41 -7.61 19.71
CA GLU A 48 21.52 -7.87 18.57
C GLU A 48 20.74 -9.17 18.77
N GLU A 49 19.41 -9.10 18.69
CA GLU A 49 18.46 -10.21 18.83
C GLU A 49 18.39 -10.90 20.20
N ARG A 50 18.87 -10.31 21.29
CA ARG A 50 18.80 -10.90 22.63
C ARG A 50 17.86 -10.18 23.56
N TYR A 51 17.26 -10.96 24.47
CA TYR A 51 16.45 -10.51 25.59
C TYR A 51 17.20 -10.73 26.90
N VAL A 52 17.04 -9.78 27.84
CA VAL A 52 17.51 -9.94 29.22
C VAL A 52 16.33 -10.33 30.10
N ASN A 53 16.48 -11.42 30.85
CA ASN A 53 15.43 -11.95 31.73
C ASN A 53 15.53 -11.39 33.13
N TYR A 54 14.38 -11.08 33.71
CA TYR A 54 14.25 -10.52 35.04
C TYR A 54 13.17 -11.24 35.84
N THR A 55 13.34 -11.22 37.20
CA THR A 55 12.31 -11.64 38.13
C THR A 55 11.94 -10.50 39.07
N PHE A 56 10.67 -10.38 39.40
CA PHE A 56 10.16 -9.39 40.35
C PHE A 56 9.16 -10.03 41.31
N THR A 57 9.36 -9.81 42.62
CA THR A 57 8.42 -10.26 43.68
C THR A 57 7.88 -9.03 44.41
N PRO A 58 6.58 -8.69 44.18
CA PRO A 58 5.94 -7.54 44.83
C PRO A 58 5.85 -7.68 46.36
N ASP A 59 6.04 -6.58 47.07
CA ASP A 59 5.85 -6.46 48.50
C ASP A 59 4.37 -6.28 48.93
N GLY A 60 3.51 -5.96 47.96
CA GLY A 60 2.06 -5.80 48.09
C GLY A 60 1.31 -6.10 46.81
N THR A 61 0.06 -6.59 46.90
CA THR A 61 -0.83 -6.70 45.76
C THR A 61 -1.19 -5.29 45.29
N ALA A 62 -0.76 -4.92 44.06
CA ALA A 62 -0.98 -3.60 43.50
C ALA A 62 -0.72 -3.58 41.99
N VAL A 63 -1.07 -2.47 41.36
CA VAL A 63 -0.66 -2.18 39.98
C VAL A 63 0.76 -1.66 39.97
N TYR A 64 1.59 -2.25 39.13
CA TYR A 64 2.97 -1.83 38.90
C TYR A 64 3.14 -1.33 37.48
N ARG A 65 3.89 -0.22 37.32
CA ARG A 65 4.25 0.37 36.04
C ARG A 65 5.66 -0.04 35.68
N PHE A 66 5.82 -0.55 34.45
CA PHE A 66 7.08 -0.82 33.80
C PHE A 66 7.33 0.28 32.75
N LYS A 67 8.45 0.99 32.85
CA LYS A 67 8.77 2.13 31.98
C LYS A 67 10.21 2.09 31.50
N SER A 68 10.43 2.31 30.19
CA SER A 68 11.77 2.56 29.61
C SER A 68 11.94 4.01 29.20
N GLN A 69 13.21 4.45 29.08
CA GLN A 69 13.54 5.79 28.58
C GLN A 69 13.74 5.80 27.05
N GLN A 70 14.12 4.67 26.47
CA GLN A 70 14.46 4.51 25.06
C GLN A 70 13.31 3.94 24.24
N ASP A 71 13.30 4.26 22.93
CA ASP A 71 12.34 3.77 21.95
C ASP A 71 12.71 2.36 21.43
N LYS A 72 11.82 1.72 20.67
CA LYS A 72 11.99 0.40 20.03
C LYS A 72 12.33 -0.71 21.03
N MET A 73 11.58 -0.73 22.12
CA MET A 73 11.72 -1.68 23.20
C MET A 73 10.53 -2.63 23.24
N ASN A 74 10.81 -3.89 23.55
CA ASN A 74 9.82 -4.92 23.76
C ASN A 74 9.92 -5.43 25.21
N LEU A 75 8.77 -5.63 25.83
CA LEU A 75 8.67 -6.34 27.11
C LEU A 75 7.71 -7.51 26.95
N SER A 76 8.14 -8.70 27.34
CA SER A 76 7.32 -9.90 27.39
C SER A 76 7.24 -10.40 28.83
N MET A 77 6.04 -10.70 29.29
CA MET A 77 5.76 -11.25 30.60
C MET A 77 5.11 -12.64 30.44
N LYS A 78 5.53 -13.64 31.24
CA LYS A 78 5.02 -15.00 31.12
C LYS A 78 3.53 -15.11 31.45
N GLU A 79 3.04 -14.28 32.37
CA GLU A 79 1.61 -14.19 32.73
C GLU A 79 0.98 -12.97 32.08
N SER A 80 0.49 -13.11 30.83
CA SER A 80 -0.09 -12.01 30.05
C SER A 80 -1.48 -11.56 30.54
N ASP A 81 -2.21 -12.41 31.22
CA ASP A 81 -3.53 -12.13 31.83
C ASP A 81 -3.47 -11.09 32.97
N LYS A 82 -2.28 -10.81 33.49
CA LYS A 82 -2.05 -9.78 34.53
C LYS A 82 -1.82 -8.37 33.98
N ILE A 83 -1.75 -8.22 32.66
CA ILE A 83 -1.55 -6.91 32.04
C ILE A 83 -2.88 -6.15 32.04
N ILE A 84 -2.88 -4.92 32.59
CA ILE A 84 -4.06 -4.06 32.69
C ILE A 84 -4.10 -3.00 31.60
N GLY A 85 -2.95 -2.51 31.14
CA GLY A 85 -2.89 -1.46 30.12
C GLY A 85 -1.54 -1.34 29.45
N PHE A 86 -1.57 -0.92 28.18
CA PHE A 86 -0.41 -0.57 27.35
C PHE A 86 -0.46 0.89 26.99
N GLY A 87 0.66 1.61 27.13
CA GLY A 87 0.90 2.88 26.47
C GLY A 87 2.14 2.71 25.58
N ASN A 88 1.97 2.70 24.27
CA ASN A 88 3.09 2.43 23.36
C ASN A 88 2.99 3.19 22.02
N SER A 89 2.77 4.50 22.05
CA SER A 89 2.78 5.32 20.84
C SER A 89 4.17 5.63 20.29
N SER A 90 5.24 5.41 21.06
CA SER A 90 6.62 5.78 20.72
C SER A 90 7.62 4.63 20.68
N GLY A 91 7.14 3.37 20.78
CA GLY A 91 8.03 2.20 20.88
C GLY A 91 8.78 2.09 22.23
N LYS A 92 8.41 2.89 23.24
CA LYS A 92 8.92 2.78 24.62
C LYS A 92 8.12 1.77 25.42
N ILE A 93 8.77 1.10 26.38
CA ILE A 93 8.03 0.32 27.37
C ILE A 93 7.28 1.31 28.27
N ASN A 94 5.96 1.21 28.27
CA ASN A 94 5.09 1.87 29.23
C ASN A 94 3.85 0.98 29.44
N PHE A 95 3.96 0.01 30.34
CA PHE A 95 2.86 -0.91 30.55
C PHE A 95 2.58 -1.11 32.02
N PHE A 96 1.35 -1.52 32.37
CA PHE A 96 0.85 -1.68 33.71
C PHE A 96 0.36 -3.10 33.91
N ALA A 97 0.76 -3.71 35.03
CA ALA A 97 0.34 -5.06 35.40
C ALA A 97 -0.11 -5.12 36.86
N LEU A 98 -1.18 -5.85 37.12
CA LEU A 98 -1.60 -6.22 38.48
C LEU A 98 -0.73 -7.38 38.95
N LEU A 99 0.03 -7.17 40.03
CA LEU A 99 0.90 -8.18 40.60
C LEU A 99 0.55 -8.45 42.06
N GLU A 100 0.55 -9.73 42.43
CA GLU A 100 0.14 -10.22 43.74
C GLU A 100 1.31 -10.30 44.71
N LYS A 101 1.08 -9.89 45.96
CA LYS A 101 2.09 -9.92 47.02
C LYS A 101 2.75 -11.29 47.13
N GLY A 102 4.09 -11.31 47.13
CA GLY A 102 4.90 -12.49 47.38
C GLY A 102 4.97 -13.50 46.25
N LYS A 103 4.27 -13.28 45.12
CA LYS A 103 4.37 -14.10 43.91
C LYS A 103 5.51 -13.59 43.05
N THR A 104 6.36 -14.48 42.57
CA THR A 104 7.48 -14.09 41.68
C THR A 104 7.03 -14.13 40.23
N TYR A 105 7.22 -13.04 39.49
CA TYR A 105 6.90 -12.87 38.09
C TYR A 105 8.17 -12.85 37.25
N GLU A 106 8.15 -13.55 36.14
CA GLU A 106 9.25 -13.53 35.17
C GLU A 106 8.87 -12.71 33.96
N PHE A 107 9.79 -11.85 33.49
CA PHE A 107 9.62 -11.04 32.30
C PHE A 107 10.95 -10.81 31.58
N SER A 108 10.89 -10.48 30.31
CA SER A 108 12.04 -10.27 29.45
C SER A 108 11.97 -8.90 28.83
N ILE A 109 13.10 -8.19 28.77
CA ILE A 109 13.25 -6.92 28.05
C ILE A 109 14.17 -7.17 26.85
N GLY A 110 13.71 -6.76 25.68
CA GLY A 110 14.44 -6.83 24.43
C GLY A 110 14.24 -5.57 23.58
N GLY A 111 14.96 -5.46 22.48
CA GLY A 111 14.82 -4.36 21.53
C GLY A 111 15.73 -4.51 20.32
N ASP A 112 15.53 -3.67 19.29
CA ASP A 112 16.32 -3.69 18.08
C ASP A 112 17.71 -3.08 18.30
N GLY A 113 18.75 -3.81 17.91
CA GLY A 113 20.16 -3.40 17.92
C GLY A 113 20.84 -3.46 19.30
N SER A 114 22.18 -3.56 19.28
CA SER A 114 23.02 -3.62 20.50
C SER A 114 23.07 -2.26 21.18
N ARG A 115 22.56 -2.18 22.43
CA ARG A 115 22.55 -0.94 23.22
C ARG A 115 22.28 -1.17 24.69
N GLU A 116 22.60 -0.15 25.51
CA GLU A 116 22.17 -0.07 26.89
C GLU A 116 20.81 0.61 27.02
N VAL A 117 19.94 0.03 27.83
CA VAL A 117 18.57 0.50 28.03
C VAL A 117 18.30 0.71 29.51
N GLN A 118 17.82 1.91 29.87
CA GLN A 118 17.36 2.20 31.21
C GLN A 118 15.84 1.97 31.34
N TRP A 119 15.46 1.23 32.35
CA TRP A 119 14.06 0.91 32.65
C TRP A 119 13.83 0.80 34.16
N SER A 120 12.57 0.87 34.57
CA SER A 120 12.17 0.84 35.98
C SER A 120 10.85 0.15 36.20
N ILE A 121 10.64 -0.37 37.41
CA ILE A 121 9.34 -0.81 37.92
C ILE A 121 8.96 0.11 39.08
N THR A 122 7.77 0.66 39.05
CA THR A 122 7.22 1.51 40.13
C THR A 122 5.81 1.08 40.50
N LYS A 123 5.48 1.15 41.80
CA LYS A 123 4.10 0.97 42.23
C LYS A 123 3.29 2.17 41.77
N ALA A 124 2.20 1.90 41.03
CA ALA A 124 1.33 2.93 40.52
C ALA A 124 0.38 3.48 41.59
N SER A 125 0.12 4.78 41.58
CA SER A 125 -0.93 5.39 42.43
C SER A 125 -2.30 5.27 41.73
N VAL A 126 -3.31 4.83 42.46
CA VAL A 126 -4.69 4.74 41.98
C VAL A 126 -5.45 5.97 42.45
N LYS A 127 -6.16 6.67 41.53
CA LYS A 127 -6.95 7.86 41.83
C LYS A 127 -8.41 7.46 42.04
N ALA A 128 -9.08 8.11 43.03
CA ALA A 128 -10.55 7.98 43.20
C ALA A 128 -11.28 8.80 42.15
N VAL A 129 -12.41 8.25 41.67
CA VAL A 129 -13.26 8.90 40.67
C VAL A 129 -14.71 8.89 41.09
N GLU A 130 -15.50 9.86 40.56
CA GLU A 130 -16.90 10.08 40.90
C GLU A 130 -17.83 9.67 39.74
N GLU A 131 -19.02 9.22 40.08
CA GLU A 131 -20.09 8.85 39.15
C GLU A 131 -20.45 10.00 38.22
N GLY A 132 -20.61 9.74 36.93
CA GLY A 132 -21.06 10.68 35.89
C GLY A 132 -20.04 11.74 35.50
N THR A 133 -18.88 11.78 36.13
CA THR A 133 -17.78 12.69 35.75
C THR A 133 -16.98 12.12 34.59
N GLU A 134 -16.70 12.92 33.59
CA GLU A 134 -15.80 12.54 32.47
C GLU A 134 -14.35 12.78 32.88
N TYR A 135 -13.55 11.74 32.71
CA TYR A 135 -12.11 11.75 32.95
C TYR A 135 -11.34 11.54 31.66
N THR A 136 -10.13 12.07 31.60
CA THR A 136 -9.18 11.79 30.54
C THR A 136 -8.01 11.01 31.10
N THR A 137 -7.64 9.89 30.47
CA THR A 137 -6.44 9.12 30.77
C THR A 137 -5.46 9.28 29.61
N THR A 138 -4.20 9.55 29.94
CA THR A 138 -3.10 9.66 28.96
C THR A 138 -2.09 8.53 29.16
N GLU A 139 -1.22 8.29 28.16
CA GLU A 139 -0.17 7.29 28.25
C GLU A 139 0.77 7.47 29.46
N GLU A 140 0.92 8.67 29.99
CA GLU A 140 1.80 8.97 31.11
C GLU A 140 1.13 8.76 32.47
N GLU A 141 -0.21 8.60 32.51
CA GLU A 141 -0.98 8.41 33.74
C GLU A 141 -1.18 6.93 34.07
N THR A 142 -1.50 6.65 35.33
CA THR A 142 -1.91 5.31 35.76
C THR A 142 -3.30 5.00 35.20
N PRO A 143 -3.49 3.95 34.39
CA PRO A 143 -4.76 3.65 33.75
C PRO A 143 -5.72 2.88 34.69
N VAL A 144 -5.62 3.08 35.99
CA VAL A 144 -6.46 2.42 37.00
C VAL A 144 -7.01 3.44 38.01
N TYR A 145 -8.28 3.30 38.33
CA TYR A 145 -9.01 4.25 39.17
C TYR A 145 -9.88 3.52 40.16
N ASP A 146 -10.04 4.11 41.36
CA ASP A 146 -10.96 3.61 42.40
C ASP A 146 -12.33 4.25 42.26
N PHE A 147 -13.35 3.44 42.20
CA PHE A 147 -14.75 3.85 42.16
C PHE A 147 -15.53 3.24 43.32
N VAL A 148 -16.34 4.08 44.02
CA VAL A 148 -17.24 3.64 45.09
C VAL A 148 -18.65 4.06 44.69
N PRO A 149 -19.55 3.11 44.34
CA PRO A 149 -20.90 3.43 43.94
C PRO A 149 -21.70 4.09 45.08
N SER A 150 -22.42 5.16 44.74
CA SER A 150 -23.32 5.85 45.68
C SER A 150 -24.60 5.02 46.00
N LYS A 151 -24.96 4.10 45.09
CA LYS A 151 -26.12 3.16 45.20
C LYS A 151 -25.73 1.82 44.61
N SER A 152 -26.41 0.76 45.06
CA SER A 152 -26.33 -0.54 44.36
C SER A 152 -27.13 -0.49 43.06
N GLY A 153 -26.64 -1.13 42.00
CA GLY A 153 -27.30 -1.18 40.69
C GLY A 153 -26.37 -1.49 39.54
N GLU A 154 -26.89 -1.37 38.34
CA GLU A 154 -26.15 -1.53 37.10
C GLU A 154 -25.39 -0.24 36.75
N TYR A 155 -24.15 -0.37 36.40
CA TYR A 155 -23.28 0.72 35.98
C TYR A 155 -22.67 0.46 34.59
N MET A 156 -22.49 1.51 33.84
CA MET A 156 -21.76 1.50 32.54
C MET A 156 -20.43 2.24 32.70
N PHE A 157 -19.33 1.52 32.51
CA PHE A 157 -18.00 2.07 32.35
C PHE A 157 -17.68 2.16 30.86
N SER A 158 -17.51 3.35 30.30
CA SER A 158 -17.43 3.55 28.85
C SER A 158 -16.49 4.65 28.42
N SER A 159 -15.91 4.50 27.21
CA SER A 159 -15.12 5.50 26.49
C SER A 159 -15.59 5.61 25.04
N LYS A 160 -15.51 6.81 24.49
CA LYS A 160 -15.79 7.09 23.06
C LYS A 160 -14.50 7.21 22.21
N ASP A 161 -13.34 7.13 22.83
CA ASP A 161 -12.02 7.33 22.18
C ASP A 161 -11.27 6.01 22.01
N GLY A 162 -11.97 4.88 21.97
CA GLY A 162 -11.38 3.54 21.80
C GLY A 162 -10.70 2.97 23.05
N GLY A 163 -10.02 1.84 22.88
CA GLY A 163 -9.37 1.12 23.98
C GLY A 163 -10.21 -0.03 24.54
N THR A 164 -9.81 -0.52 25.71
CA THR A 164 -10.57 -1.54 26.47
C THR A 164 -10.68 -1.15 27.92
N GLY A 165 -11.89 -1.36 28.50
CA GLY A 165 -12.12 -1.14 29.91
C GLY A 165 -12.31 -2.47 30.66
N LYS A 166 -11.86 -2.54 31.92
CA LYS A 166 -12.09 -3.67 32.82
C LYS A 166 -12.48 -3.17 34.18
N VAL A 167 -13.35 -3.92 34.87
CA VAL A 167 -13.78 -3.62 36.22
C VAL A 167 -13.35 -4.76 37.13
N TYR A 168 -12.78 -4.42 38.28
CA TYR A 168 -12.32 -5.38 39.28
C TYR A 168 -12.95 -5.09 40.62
N SER A 169 -13.19 -6.15 41.41
CA SER A 169 -13.59 -6.04 42.82
C SER A 169 -12.46 -5.51 43.71
N SER A 170 -12.73 -5.17 44.93
CA SER A 170 -11.74 -4.68 45.92
C SER A 170 -10.59 -5.66 46.18
N ASP A 171 -10.75 -6.94 45.92
CA ASP A 171 -9.72 -7.99 45.97
C ASP A 171 -9.12 -8.29 44.61
N TRP A 172 -9.29 -7.39 43.63
CA TRP A 172 -8.72 -7.43 42.30
C TRP A 172 -9.16 -8.63 41.44
N LYS A 173 -10.33 -9.19 41.68
CA LYS A 173 -10.91 -10.14 40.75
C LYS A 173 -11.68 -9.40 39.68
N GLU A 174 -11.45 -9.77 38.44
CA GLU A 174 -12.21 -9.23 37.31
C GLU A 174 -13.68 -9.58 37.47
N ILE A 175 -14.53 -8.59 37.30
CA ILE A 175 -15.98 -8.75 37.33
C ILE A 175 -16.44 -8.96 35.92
N ASP A 176 -17.06 -10.10 35.64
CA ASP A 176 -17.66 -10.36 34.33
C ASP A 176 -18.73 -9.33 34.03
N GLY A 177 -18.57 -8.60 32.98
CA GLY A 177 -19.51 -7.60 32.49
C GLY A 177 -19.92 -7.89 31.04
N TYR A 178 -21.01 -7.29 30.60
CA TYR A 178 -21.36 -7.28 29.19
C TYR A 178 -20.41 -6.32 28.45
N TRP A 179 -19.68 -6.85 27.47
CA TRP A 179 -18.61 -6.14 26.75
C TRP A 179 -19.03 -5.77 25.36
N TYR A 180 -18.72 -4.55 24.98
CA TYR A 180 -18.46 -4.27 23.57
C TYR A 180 -17.11 -3.55 23.44
N ASN A 181 -16.25 -4.04 22.58
CA ASN A 181 -14.98 -3.44 22.22
C ASN A 181 -15.02 -3.12 20.73
N GLY A 182 -15.29 -1.87 20.39
CA GLY A 182 -15.09 -1.35 19.05
C GLY A 182 -13.71 -0.74 18.91
N ALA A 183 -13.22 -0.60 17.69
CA ALA A 183 -11.94 0.10 17.44
C ALA A 183 -11.96 1.56 17.93
N VAL A 184 -13.14 2.14 18.17
CA VAL A 184 -13.37 3.57 18.48
C VAL A 184 -14.03 3.78 19.84
N GLU A 185 -14.67 2.78 20.44
CA GLU A 185 -15.41 2.94 21.71
C GLU A 185 -15.35 1.64 22.53
N PHE A 186 -15.42 1.72 23.85
CA PHE A 186 -15.69 0.58 24.70
C PHE A 186 -16.81 0.84 25.71
N GLY A 187 -17.50 -0.21 26.14
CA GLY A 187 -18.48 -0.14 27.21
C GLY A 187 -18.57 -1.44 27.99
N VAL A 188 -18.50 -1.34 29.32
CA VAL A 188 -18.60 -2.47 30.27
C VAL A 188 -19.76 -2.20 31.19
N LYS A 189 -20.82 -3.03 31.10
CA LYS A 189 -21.96 -2.99 32.00
C LYS A 189 -21.73 -4.00 33.13
N VAL A 190 -21.77 -3.53 34.38
CA VAL A 190 -21.51 -4.34 35.57
C VAL A 190 -22.51 -4.02 36.69
N SER A 191 -22.84 -5.04 37.50
CA SER A 191 -23.64 -4.87 38.75
C SER A 191 -22.70 -4.52 39.89
N LEU A 192 -22.88 -3.36 40.51
CA LEU A 192 -22.06 -2.87 41.61
C LEU A 192 -22.89 -2.64 42.87
N GLU A 193 -22.27 -2.89 44.04
CA GLU A 193 -22.93 -2.74 45.36
C GLU A 193 -22.50 -1.41 46.01
N GLN A 194 -23.47 -0.71 46.61
CA GLN A 194 -23.25 0.54 47.33
C GLN A 194 -22.10 0.44 48.35
N GLY A 195 -21.19 1.42 48.35
CA GLY A 195 -20.13 1.58 49.35
C GLY A 195 -18.98 0.59 49.23
N LYS A 196 -19.00 -0.35 48.26
CA LYS A 196 -17.85 -1.21 47.98
C LYS A 196 -16.88 -0.48 47.02
N THR A 197 -15.59 -0.68 47.22
CA THR A 197 -14.58 -0.15 46.30
C THR A 197 -14.41 -1.10 45.10
N TYR A 198 -14.39 -0.55 43.90
CA TYR A 198 -14.10 -1.24 42.65
C TYR A 198 -12.94 -0.56 41.94
N HIS A 199 -12.15 -1.32 41.22
CA HIS A 199 -11.03 -0.79 40.42
C HIS A 199 -11.40 -0.81 38.94
N LEU A 200 -11.25 0.34 38.27
CA LEU A 200 -11.52 0.52 36.84
C LEU A 200 -10.19 0.56 36.09
N GLY A 201 -9.95 -0.39 35.23
CA GLY A 201 -8.74 -0.45 34.38
C GLY A 201 -9.04 -0.04 32.95
N ILE A 202 -8.15 0.75 32.33
CA ILE A 202 -8.28 1.21 30.93
C ILE A 202 -7.01 0.87 30.16
N ALA A 203 -7.14 0.12 29.07
CA ALA A 203 -6.08 -0.03 28.09
C ALA A 203 -6.34 0.91 26.91
N LEU A 204 -5.44 1.85 26.68
CA LEU A 204 -5.55 2.86 25.63
C LEU A 204 -5.23 2.26 24.24
N SER A 205 -6.00 2.63 23.22
CA SER A 205 -5.67 2.39 21.81
C SER A 205 -4.87 3.54 21.20
N ASP A 206 -5.05 4.75 21.73
CA ASP A 206 -4.41 6.00 21.33
C ASP A 206 -3.68 6.67 22.50
N LYS A 207 -3.12 7.87 22.28
CA LYS A 207 -2.36 8.62 23.31
C LYS A 207 -3.17 9.03 24.49
N GLU A 208 -4.48 9.20 24.34
CA GLU A 208 -5.42 9.57 25.38
C GLU A 208 -6.80 8.97 25.12
N ALA A 209 -7.58 8.75 26.19
CA ALA A 209 -8.99 8.40 26.09
C ALA A 209 -9.81 9.15 27.12
N LYS A 210 -10.98 9.65 26.72
CA LYS A 210 -12.01 10.20 27.60
C LYS A 210 -13.00 9.11 27.95
N TRP A 211 -13.32 9.01 29.22
CA TRP A 211 -14.16 7.94 29.74
C TRP A 211 -14.95 8.40 30.97
N LYS A 212 -15.98 7.63 31.32
CA LYS A 212 -16.77 7.84 32.51
C LYS A 212 -17.37 6.53 33.05
N ILE A 213 -17.84 6.55 34.30
CA ILE A 213 -18.68 5.50 34.88
C ILE A 213 -19.96 6.16 35.39
N GLU A 214 -21.11 5.58 35.07
CA GLU A 214 -22.41 6.11 35.43
C GLU A 214 -23.44 5.00 35.64
N GLN A 215 -24.45 5.24 36.51
CA GLN A 215 -25.52 4.31 36.73
C GLN A 215 -26.43 4.26 35.50
N VAL A 216 -26.73 3.05 35.04
CA VAL A 216 -27.75 2.83 34.00
C VAL A 216 -29.11 2.60 34.63
N LYS A 217 -30.16 2.90 33.88
CA LYS A 217 -31.55 2.75 34.30
C LYS A 217 -32.28 1.76 33.41
N GLU A 218 -33.36 1.19 33.93
CA GLU A 218 -34.25 0.29 33.19
C GLU A 218 -35.67 0.87 33.17
N SER A 219 -36.31 0.79 32.02
CA SER A 219 -37.71 1.16 31.84
C SER A 219 -38.31 0.24 30.79
N SER A 220 -39.28 -0.61 31.21
CA SER A 220 -39.86 -1.63 30.35
C SER A 220 -38.80 -2.49 29.67
N ASP A 221 -38.73 -2.46 28.34
CA ASP A 221 -37.81 -3.27 27.51
C ASP A 221 -36.47 -2.60 27.23
N TYR A 222 -36.19 -1.42 27.84
CA TYR A 222 -35.03 -0.61 27.53
C TYR A 222 -34.12 -0.43 28.75
N THR A 223 -32.85 -0.72 28.57
CA THR A 223 -31.77 -0.20 29.43
C THR A 223 -31.26 1.10 28.82
N TYR A 224 -31.15 2.16 29.62
CA TYR A 224 -30.80 3.48 29.13
C TYR A 224 -29.98 4.28 30.14
N ARG A 225 -29.34 5.37 29.68
CA ARG A 225 -28.71 6.37 30.53
C ARG A 225 -29.20 7.78 30.17
N VAL A 226 -29.09 8.68 31.15
CA VAL A 226 -29.46 10.09 30.96
C VAL A 226 -28.17 10.87 30.64
N LEU A 227 -28.15 11.54 29.51
CA LEU A 227 -27.01 12.35 29.08
C LEU A 227 -26.97 13.69 29.81
N SER A 228 -25.82 14.41 29.72
CA SER A 228 -25.61 15.70 30.40
C SER A 228 -26.61 16.78 30.00
N ASP A 229 -27.16 16.71 28.78
CA ASP A 229 -28.21 17.61 28.28
C ASP A 229 -29.62 17.18 28.67
N ASN A 230 -29.77 16.25 29.62
CA ASN A 230 -31.01 15.69 30.09
C ASN A 230 -31.82 14.92 29.03
N THR A 231 -31.18 14.47 27.95
CA THR A 231 -31.72 13.51 26.98
C THR A 231 -31.35 12.08 27.32
N VAL A 232 -31.86 11.10 26.56
CA VAL A 232 -31.65 9.67 26.79
C VAL A 232 -30.87 9.05 25.66
N GLU A 233 -29.94 8.20 26.04
CA GLU A 233 -29.31 7.20 25.16
C GLU A 233 -29.83 5.80 25.57
N ILE A 234 -30.38 5.05 24.60
CA ILE A 234 -30.76 3.65 24.77
C ILE A 234 -29.48 2.82 24.65
N LEU A 235 -29.20 2.00 25.69
CA LEU A 235 -28.00 1.15 25.73
C LEU A 235 -28.31 -0.28 25.30
N LYS A 236 -29.54 -0.77 25.56
CA LYS A 236 -29.99 -2.11 25.18
C LYS A 236 -31.50 -2.18 25.06
N TYR A 237 -31.97 -2.93 24.09
CA TYR A 237 -33.35 -3.39 23.95
C TYR A 237 -33.42 -4.89 24.34
N SER A 238 -34.35 -5.23 25.22
CA SER A 238 -34.58 -6.60 25.74
C SER A 238 -35.99 -7.11 25.48
N GLY A 239 -36.82 -6.34 24.75
CA GLY A 239 -38.18 -6.70 24.42
C GLY A 239 -38.28 -7.82 23.37
N ALA A 240 -39.46 -8.41 23.26
CA ALA A 240 -39.75 -9.53 22.37
C ALA A 240 -40.55 -9.13 21.11
N GLU A 241 -40.86 -7.86 20.92
CA GLU A 241 -41.67 -7.40 19.80
C GLU A 241 -40.90 -7.51 18.46
N SER A 242 -41.58 -7.98 17.43
CA SER A 242 -41.01 -8.08 16.06
C SER A 242 -41.01 -6.75 15.31
N ASN A 243 -41.94 -5.83 15.62
CA ASN A 243 -41.98 -4.50 15.04
C ASN A 243 -41.83 -3.46 16.14
N VAL A 244 -40.63 -2.94 16.29
CA VAL A 244 -40.25 -2.05 17.36
C VAL A 244 -40.36 -0.61 16.92
N THR A 245 -41.11 0.21 17.66
CA THR A 245 -41.03 1.65 17.55
C THR A 245 -40.16 2.15 18.70
N VAL A 246 -38.97 2.66 18.38
CA VAL A 246 -38.11 3.32 19.37
C VAL A 246 -38.89 4.47 19.99
N PRO A 247 -39.01 4.58 21.35
CA PRO A 247 -39.83 5.58 21.98
C PRO A 247 -39.27 7.00 21.77
N ASP A 248 -40.14 7.99 21.54
CA ASP A 248 -39.73 9.40 21.47
C ASP A 248 -39.17 9.90 22.82
N LYS A 249 -39.63 9.30 23.94
CA LYS A 249 -39.23 9.63 25.32
C LYS A 249 -39.22 8.40 26.20
N ILE A 250 -38.27 8.39 27.14
CA ILE A 250 -38.23 7.47 28.28
C ILE A 250 -38.14 8.34 29.53
N ASP A 251 -38.99 8.06 30.55
CA ASP A 251 -39.12 8.85 31.80
C ASP A 251 -39.26 10.35 31.53
N ASN A 252 -40.13 10.72 30.58
CA ASN A 252 -40.35 12.10 30.11
C ASN A 252 -39.14 12.83 29.48
N LYS A 253 -37.99 12.14 29.25
CA LYS A 253 -36.82 12.67 28.63
C LYS A 253 -36.74 12.19 27.16
N VAL A 254 -36.33 13.10 26.28
CA VAL A 254 -36.25 12.81 24.84
C VAL A 254 -35.15 11.79 24.54
N VAL A 255 -35.50 10.76 23.77
CA VAL A 255 -34.52 9.80 23.24
C VAL A 255 -33.81 10.46 22.06
N LYS A 256 -32.51 10.75 22.22
CA LYS A 256 -31.68 11.43 21.23
C LYS A 256 -30.69 10.47 20.58
N CYS A 257 -30.26 9.45 21.28
CA CYS A 257 -29.24 8.50 20.84
C CYS A 257 -29.72 7.07 21.01
N VAL A 258 -29.46 6.23 20.00
CA VAL A 258 -29.56 4.77 20.13
C VAL A 258 -28.11 4.26 20.11
N GLY A 259 -27.69 3.76 21.27
CA GLY A 259 -26.29 3.50 21.57
C GLY A 259 -25.71 2.28 20.87
N TYR A 260 -24.47 2.04 21.16
CA TYR A 260 -23.65 0.94 20.64
C TYR A 260 -24.35 -0.40 20.82
N GLY A 261 -24.55 -1.13 19.73
CA GLY A 261 -25.10 -2.48 19.75
C GLY A 261 -26.46 -2.62 20.45
N ALA A 262 -27.20 -1.51 20.65
CA ALA A 262 -28.41 -1.50 21.49
C ALA A 262 -29.46 -2.54 21.06
N PHE A 263 -29.51 -2.89 19.79
CA PHE A 263 -30.37 -3.90 19.20
C PHE A 263 -29.59 -5.03 18.53
N ALA A 264 -28.27 -5.05 18.62
CA ALA A 264 -27.42 -6.01 17.89
C ALA A 264 -27.83 -7.48 18.20
N GLU A 265 -27.66 -8.35 17.20
CA GLU A 265 -27.90 -9.79 17.27
C GLU A 265 -29.34 -10.16 17.70
N ASN A 266 -30.29 -9.22 17.59
CA ASN A 266 -31.68 -9.49 17.92
C ASN A 266 -32.36 -10.22 16.75
N GLU A 267 -32.65 -11.50 16.98
CA GLU A 267 -33.30 -12.38 15.99
C GLU A 267 -34.84 -12.20 15.89
N ASN A 268 -35.44 -11.46 16.83
CA ASN A 268 -36.91 -11.29 16.87
C ASN A 268 -37.38 -10.10 16.02
N ILE A 269 -36.51 -9.10 15.82
CA ILE A 269 -36.88 -7.84 15.17
C ILE A 269 -36.96 -8.02 13.63
N VAL A 270 -38.16 -7.69 13.11
CA VAL A 270 -38.47 -7.67 11.68
C VAL A 270 -38.56 -6.22 11.15
N GLY A 271 -39.08 -5.31 11.93
CA GLY A 271 -39.23 -3.92 11.58
C GLY A 271 -38.84 -2.97 12.71
N VAL A 272 -38.21 -1.85 12.35
CA VAL A 272 -37.84 -0.79 13.31
C VAL A 272 -38.28 0.58 12.80
N THR A 273 -38.93 1.36 13.68
CA THR A 273 -39.23 2.77 13.43
C THR A 273 -38.39 3.67 14.32
N ILE A 274 -37.59 4.55 13.70
CA ILE A 274 -36.72 5.50 14.39
C ILE A 274 -37.42 6.86 14.51
N PRO A 275 -37.58 7.43 15.70
CA PRO A 275 -38.26 8.72 15.89
C PRO A 275 -37.42 9.92 15.37
N ALA A 276 -38.15 11.00 15.02
CA ALA A 276 -37.54 12.16 14.40
C ALA A 276 -36.48 12.88 15.26
N GLN A 277 -36.51 12.73 16.58
CA GLN A 277 -35.60 13.39 17.50
C GLN A 277 -34.26 12.67 17.70
N VAL A 278 -34.16 11.42 17.22
CA VAL A 278 -32.88 10.68 17.24
C VAL A 278 -31.91 11.35 16.27
N THR A 279 -30.76 11.76 16.80
CA THR A 279 -29.68 12.40 16.02
C THR A 279 -28.55 11.41 15.75
N ASP A 280 -28.44 10.35 16.56
CA ASP A 280 -27.32 9.41 16.51
C ASP A 280 -27.81 7.96 16.58
N LEU A 281 -27.44 7.18 15.55
CA LEU A 281 -27.44 5.73 15.56
C LEU A 281 -25.97 5.31 15.67
N GLN A 282 -25.60 4.73 16.82
CA GLN A 282 -24.18 4.44 17.10
C GLN A 282 -23.70 3.12 16.48
N TYR A 283 -22.41 2.86 16.64
CA TYR A 283 -21.73 1.70 16.10
C TYR A 283 -22.50 0.39 16.33
N GLY A 284 -22.69 -0.37 15.26
CA GLY A 284 -23.30 -1.70 15.33
C GLY A 284 -24.70 -1.76 15.89
N VAL A 285 -25.43 -0.65 15.95
CA VAL A 285 -26.73 -0.53 16.66
C VAL A 285 -27.74 -1.63 16.32
N PHE A 286 -27.79 -2.08 15.06
CA PHE A 286 -28.60 -3.20 14.56
C PHE A 286 -27.74 -4.30 13.92
N ALA A 287 -26.43 -4.35 14.23
CA ALA A 287 -25.55 -5.33 13.62
C ALA A 287 -26.05 -6.76 13.85
N SER A 288 -26.00 -7.58 12.81
CA SER A 288 -26.45 -8.99 12.86
C SER A 288 -27.91 -9.21 13.25
N CYS A 289 -28.79 -8.20 13.07
CA CYS A 289 -30.23 -8.40 13.14
C CYS A 289 -30.70 -9.15 11.89
N ALA A 290 -30.48 -10.47 11.86
CA ALA A 290 -30.64 -11.30 10.66
C ALA A 290 -32.06 -11.30 10.07
N ASN A 291 -33.08 -11.04 10.91
CA ASN A 291 -34.48 -11.01 10.49
C ASN A 291 -35.01 -9.60 10.22
N LEU A 292 -34.23 -8.55 10.40
CA LEU A 292 -34.64 -7.17 10.13
C LEU A 292 -34.89 -6.96 8.63
N GLU A 293 -36.13 -6.67 8.27
CA GLU A 293 -36.57 -6.46 6.88
C GLU A 293 -36.79 -5.00 6.54
N THR A 294 -37.22 -4.18 7.52
CA THR A 294 -37.59 -2.78 7.30
C THR A 294 -37.05 -1.85 8.39
N VAL A 295 -36.53 -0.70 7.96
CA VAL A 295 -36.16 0.42 8.84
C VAL A 295 -36.87 1.66 8.34
N THR A 296 -37.65 2.32 9.20
CA THR A 296 -38.39 3.52 8.89
C THR A 296 -37.96 4.69 9.75
N PHE A 297 -37.65 5.83 9.13
CA PHE A 297 -37.37 7.08 9.83
C PHE A 297 -38.64 7.96 9.81
N LYS A 298 -39.07 8.45 10.99
CA LYS A 298 -40.21 9.36 11.05
C LYS A 298 -39.91 10.68 10.30
N ALA A 299 -40.94 11.25 9.69
CA ALA A 299 -40.81 12.53 8.98
C ALA A 299 -40.20 13.62 9.86
N GLY A 300 -39.33 14.43 9.29
CA GLY A 300 -38.58 15.46 10.00
C GLY A 300 -37.43 14.91 10.86
N SER A 301 -36.93 13.74 10.50
CA SER A 301 -35.75 13.14 11.14
C SER A 301 -34.57 14.09 11.22
N LYS A 302 -33.88 14.10 12.35
CA LYS A 302 -32.69 14.91 12.63
C LYS A 302 -31.41 14.07 12.58
N LEU A 303 -31.49 12.82 12.12
CA LEU A 303 -30.36 11.93 12.05
C LEU A 303 -29.30 12.51 11.11
N GLN A 304 -28.08 12.65 11.59
CA GLN A 304 -26.97 13.23 10.81
C GLN A 304 -25.98 12.18 10.32
N LYS A 305 -25.94 11.03 10.99
CA LYS A 305 -24.93 10.01 10.75
C LYS A 305 -25.47 8.61 10.95
N ILE A 306 -25.09 7.71 10.05
CA ILE A 306 -25.16 6.26 10.25
C ILE A 306 -23.75 5.83 10.68
N ALA A 307 -23.58 5.42 11.94
CA ALA A 307 -22.27 5.04 12.45
C ALA A 307 -21.79 3.71 11.86
N ALA A 308 -20.51 3.42 12.07
CA ALA A 308 -19.87 2.23 11.55
C ALA A 308 -20.62 0.95 11.96
N ARG A 309 -20.76 0.04 11.01
CA ARG A 309 -21.43 -1.27 11.14
C ARG A 309 -22.90 -1.20 11.63
N ALA A 310 -23.55 -0.04 11.58
CA ALA A 310 -24.88 0.16 12.16
C ALA A 310 -25.91 -0.92 11.73
N PHE A 311 -25.86 -1.36 10.48
CA PHE A 311 -26.72 -2.41 9.91
C PHE A 311 -25.90 -3.56 9.29
N GLU A 312 -24.63 -3.73 9.71
CA GLU A 312 -23.79 -4.82 9.19
C GLU A 312 -24.48 -6.17 9.37
N ASN A 313 -24.48 -6.99 8.31
CA ASN A 313 -25.05 -8.35 8.32
C ASN A 313 -26.58 -8.43 8.61
N CYS A 314 -27.33 -7.34 8.35
CA CYS A 314 -28.81 -7.39 8.34
C CYS A 314 -29.26 -8.07 7.04
N SER A 315 -29.15 -9.42 6.98
CA SER A 315 -29.25 -10.19 5.74
C SER A 315 -30.61 -10.14 5.06
N LYS A 316 -31.70 -9.87 5.80
CA LYS A 316 -33.07 -9.74 5.26
C LYS A 316 -33.52 -8.31 4.98
N LEU A 317 -32.73 -7.30 5.31
CA LEU A 317 -33.06 -5.90 5.02
C LEU A 317 -33.25 -5.71 3.51
N GLN A 318 -34.45 -5.26 3.09
CA GLN A 318 -34.86 -5.22 1.68
C GLN A 318 -34.60 -3.86 1.04
N SER A 319 -34.83 -2.80 1.79
CA SER A 319 -34.67 -1.43 1.32
C SER A 319 -34.36 -0.48 2.48
N ILE A 320 -33.72 0.64 2.17
CA ILE A 320 -33.53 1.76 3.09
C ILE A 320 -33.70 3.08 2.35
N SER A 321 -34.41 4.04 2.98
CA SER A 321 -34.48 5.43 2.52
C SER A 321 -33.98 6.32 3.64
N LEU A 322 -32.82 6.95 3.44
CA LEU A 322 -32.18 7.80 4.43
C LEU A 322 -32.79 9.21 4.40
N PRO A 323 -32.98 9.83 5.57
CA PRO A 323 -33.40 11.23 5.62
C PRO A 323 -32.37 12.17 4.98
N ASP A 324 -32.82 13.27 4.37
CA ASP A 324 -31.93 14.31 3.80
C ASP A 324 -30.97 14.95 4.85
N SER A 325 -31.24 14.77 6.15
CA SER A 325 -30.38 15.23 7.22
C SER A 325 -29.10 14.39 7.39
N VAL A 326 -29.04 13.16 6.86
CA VAL A 326 -27.87 12.31 6.95
C VAL A 326 -26.76 12.86 6.06
N GLN A 327 -25.59 13.05 6.65
CA GLN A 327 -24.41 13.59 5.97
C GLN A 327 -23.32 12.53 5.74
N THR A 328 -23.22 11.55 6.62
CA THR A 328 -22.17 10.51 6.57
C THR A 328 -22.72 9.13 6.85
N ILE A 329 -22.24 8.14 6.10
CA ILE A 329 -22.40 6.73 6.41
C ILE A 329 -20.99 6.19 6.64
N GLU A 330 -20.73 5.78 7.89
CA GLU A 330 -19.42 5.31 8.30
C GLU A 330 -19.13 3.86 7.85
N GLU A 331 -17.91 3.41 8.08
CA GLU A 331 -17.36 2.13 7.64
C GLU A 331 -18.32 0.95 7.87
N LYS A 332 -18.56 0.14 6.83
CA LYS A 332 -19.40 -1.07 6.87
C LYS A 332 -20.85 -0.83 7.29
N GLY A 333 -21.37 0.39 7.21
CA GLY A 333 -22.71 0.74 7.69
C GLY A 333 -23.81 -0.23 7.25
N PHE A 334 -23.75 -0.77 6.03
CA PHE A 334 -24.67 -1.74 5.43
C PHE A 334 -23.94 -2.93 4.78
N ALA A 335 -22.73 -3.24 5.22
CA ALA A 335 -22.00 -4.38 4.68
C ALA A 335 -22.75 -5.70 4.92
N TYR A 336 -22.66 -6.62 3.97
CA TYR A 336 -23.29 -7.95 4.01
C TYR A 336 -24.83 -7.96 4.12
N CYS A 337 -25.51 -6.86 3.85
CA CYS A 337 -26.97 -6.80 3.72
C CYS A 337 -27.41 -7.44 2.40
N LYS A 338 -27.42 -8.78 2.32
CA LYS A 338 -27.54 -9.56 1.08
C LYS A 338 -28.82 -9.33 0.29
N ASN A 339 -29.94 -8.95 0.95
CA ASN A 339 -31.22 -8.70 0.30
C ASN A 339 -31.54 -7.22 0.11
N LEU A 340 -30.60 -6.32 0.48
CA LEU A 340 -30.79 -4.87 0.34
C LEU A 340 -30.76 -4.46 -1.14
N GLY A 341 -31.92 -4.48 -1.79
CA GLY A 341 -32.02 -4.20 -3.23
C GLY A 341 -32.09 -2.71 -3.56
N THR A 342 -32.85 -1.95 -2.78
CA THR A 342 -33.10 -0.53 -3.04
C THR A 342 -32.55 0.35 -1.92
N VAL A 343 -31.72 1.31 -2.31
CA VAL A 343 -31.14 2.30 -1.40
C VAL A 343 -31.41 3.70 -1.92
N ASP A 344 -32.07 4.51 -1.10
CA ASP A 344 -32.21 5.94 -1.31
C ASP A 344 -31.32 6.64 -0.27
N LEU A 345 -30.29 7.32 -0.75
CA LEU A 345 -29.28 7.97 0.09
C LEU A 345 -29.70 9.36 0.60
N GLY A 346 -30.87 9.87 0.16
CA GLY A 346 -31.26 11.27 0.42
C GLY A 346 -30.38 12.26 -0.34
N ASN A 347 -30.60 13.56 -0.14
CA ASN A 347 -29.90 14.63 -0.87
C ASN A 347 -28.82 15.34 -0.04
N GLY A 348 -28.69 15.01 1.26
CA GLY A 348 -27.75 15.65 2.17
C GLY A 348 -26.42 14.94 2.35
N LEU A 349 -26.30 13.72 1.80
CA LEU A 349 -25.14 12.86 2.02
C LEU A 349 -23.87 13.45 1.41
N LYS A 350 -22.80 13.58 2.21
CA LYS A 350 -21.49 14.11 1.81
C LYS A 350 -20.43 13.05 1.69
N GLU A 351 -20.55 12.00 2.51
CA GLU A 351 -19.52 10.98 2.64
C GLU A 351 -20.13 9.59 2.76
N ILE A 352 -19.60 8.66 1.99
CA ILE A 352 -19.81 7.22 2.07
C ILE A 352 -18.45 6.61 2.38
N ASP A 353 -18.26 6.08 3.59
CA ASP A 353 -16.97 5.57 4.04
C ASP A 353 -16.66 4.17 3.48
N ASN A 354 -15.49 3.64 3.82
CA ASN A 354 -14.97 2.36 3.34
C ASN A 354 -15.93 1.18 3.61
N TYR A 355 -16.05 0.28 2.65
CA TYR A 355 -16.83 -0.96 2.78
C TYR A 355 -18.32 -0.75 3.09
N THR A 356 -18.87 0.44 2.95
CA THR A 356 -20.24 0.78 3.41
C THR A 356 -21.29 -0.23 2.95
N PHE A 357 -21.32 -0.61 1.67
CA PHE A 357 -22.24 -1.60 1.11
C PHE A 357 -21.54 -2.89 0.67
N TYR A 358 -20.37 -3.17 1.20
CA TYR A 358 -19.56 -4.31 0.80
C TYR A 358 -20.34 -5.64 0.84
N HIS A 359 -20.35 -6.37 -0.27
CA HIS A 359 -21.10 -7.62 -0.46
C HIS A 359 -22.60 -7.52 -0.10
N SER A 360 -23.23 -6.37 -0.31
CA SER A 360 -24.65 -6.19 -0.17
C SER A 360 -25.41 -6.50 -1.47
N GLY A 361 -26.73 -6.68 -1.35
CA GLY A 361 -27.60 -6.98 -2.49
C GLY A 361 -27.99 -5.77 -3.37
N VAL A 362 -27.40 -4.59 -3.14
CA VAL A 362 -27.78 -3.35 -3.85
C VAL A 362 -27.68 -3.53 -5.35
N THR A 363 -28.81 -3.27 -6.03
CA THR A 363 -28.92 -3.42 -7.49
C THR A 363 -28.80 -2.09 -8.22
N ARG A 364 -29.28 -1.00 -7.62
CA ARG A 364 -29.22 0.34 -8.19
C ARG A 364 -28.85 1.35 -7.14
N ILE A 365 -27.99 2.30 -7.53
CA ILE A 365 -27.57 3.37 -6.64
C ILE A 365 -27.45 4.69 -7.41
N ARG A 366 -27.97 5.76 -6.83
CA ARG A 366 -27.66 7.12 -7.23
C ARG A 366 -26.86 7.76 -6.12
N ILE A 367 -25.62 8.12 -6.39
CA ILE A 367 -24.78 8.89 -5.47
C ILE A 367 -25.19 10.36 -5.62
N PRO A 368 -25.61 11.03 -4.52
CA PRO A 368 -26.06 12.42 -4.58
C PRO A 368 -24.97 13.39 -5.06
N ASP A 369 -25.40 14.50 -5.66
CA ASP A 369 -24.49 15.58 -6.09
C ASP A 369 -23.77 16.27 -4.90
N SER A 370 -24.32 16.16 -3.70
CA SER A 370 -23.72 16.63 -2.44
C SER A 370 -22.55 15.76 -1.95
N THR A 371 -22.43 14.51 -2.46
CA THR A 371 -21.41 13.56 -2.03
C THR A 371 -20.08 13.92 -2.67
N THR A 372 -19.08 14.16 -1.84
CA THR A 372 -17.72 14.50 -2.28
C THR A 372 -16.74 13.38 -2.11
N GLU A 373 -17.08 12.35 -1.32
CA GLU A 373 -16.20 11.23 -0.98
C GLU A 373 -16.95 9.91 -0.95
N VAL A 374 -16.39 8.90 -1.63
CA VAL A 374 -16.83 7.50 -1.60
C VAL A 374 -15.62 6.65 -1.29
N GLY A 375 -15.61 6.00 -0.13
CA GLY A 375 -14.47 5.26 0.38
C GLY A 375 -14.18 3.97 -0.39
N LYS A 376 -13.04 3.37 -0.07
CA LYS A 376 -12.55 2.13 -0.67
C LYS A 376 -13.54 0.98 -0.49
N CYS A 377 -13.69 0.17 -1.53
CA CYS A 377 -14.57 -1.00 -1.53
C CYS A 377 -16.03 -0.69 -1.15
N ALA A 378 -16.48 0.57 -1.21
CA ALA A 378 -17.80 0.96 -0.72
C ALA A 378 -18.95 0.14 -1.32
N PHE A 379 -18.86 -0.26 -2.58
CA PHE A 379 -19.85 -1.08 -3.29
C PHE A 379 -19.25 -2.40 -3.82
N ALA A 380 -18.08 -2.81 -3.35
CA ALA A 380 -17.44 -4.02 -3.86
C ALA A 380 -18.29 -5.27 -3.60
N GLY A 381 -18.42 -6.13 -4.61
CA GLY A 381 -19.22 -7.35 -4.55
C GLY A 381 -20.74 -7.14 -4.48
N CYS A 382 -21.22 -5.92 -4.78
CA CYS A 382 -22.66 -5.65 -4.87
C CYS A 382 -23.28 -6.21 -6.17
N SER A 383 -24.60 -6.40 -6.14
CA SER A 383 -25.39 -6.86 -7.30
C SER A 383 -25.75 -5.75 -8.28
N LEU A 384 -25.03 -4.64 -8.29
CA LEU A 384 -25.32 -3.43 -9.06
C LEU A 384 -25.50 -3.71 -10.55
N ASP A 385 -26.62 -3.25 -11.11
CA ASP A 385 -26.88 -3.20 -12.54
C ASP A 385 -26.89 -1.76 -13.09
N ASN A 386 -27.06 -0.77 -12.20
CA ASN A 386 -27.07 0.64 -12.57
C ASN A 386 -26.44 1.51 -11.46
N VAL A 387 -25.56 2.42 -11.89
CA VAL A 387 -24.90 3.41 -11.01
C VAL A 387 -24.99 4.77 -11.67
N ILE A 388 -25.41 5.77 -10.88
CA ILE A 388 -25.36 7.18 -11.27
C ILE A 388 -24.40 7.89 -10.31
N LEU A 389 -23.32 8.43 -10.84
CA LEU A 389 -22.30 9.17 -10.10
C LEU A 389 -22.69 10.63 -9.96
N GLY A 390 -22.69 11.15 -8.73
CA GLY A 390 -22.97 12.56 -8.44
C GLY A 390 -21.85 13.50 -8.91
N SER A 391 -22.22 14.73 -9.21
CA SER A 391 -21.29 15.76 -9.70
C SER A 391 -20.28 16.28 -8.65
N GLY A 392 -20.49 15.97 -7.35
CA GLY A 392 -19.57 16.29 -6.27
C GLY A 392 -18.27 15.48 -6.25
N LEU A 393 -18.31 14.28 -6.83
CA LEU A 393 -17.16 13.34 -6.84
C LEU A 393 -16.02 13.89 -7.71
N LYS A 394 -14.78 13.59 -7.33
CA LYS A 394 -13.57 13.92 -8.10
C LYS A 394 -12.85 12.69 -8.63
N GLY A 395 -13.11 11.52 -8.07
CA GLY A 395 -12.49 10.26 -8.45
C GLY A 395 -13.36 9.07 -8.17
N ILE A 396 -12.93 7.92 -8.66
CA ILE A 396 -13.48 6.60 -8.34
C ILE A 396 -12.38 5.88 -7.56
N GLU A 397 -12.65 5.64 -6.27
CA GLU A 397 -11.66 5.15 -5.33
C GLU A 397 -11.34 3.66 -5.50
N GLU A 398 -10.33 3.20 -4.74
CA GLU A 398 -9.84 1.83 -4.79
C GLU A 398 -10.95 0.80 -4.58
N SER A 399 -11.09 -0.11 -5.55
CA SER A 399 -12.01 -1.26 -5.51
C SER A 399 -13.50 -0.90 -5.32
N VAL A 400 -13.91 0.35 -5.54
CA VAL A 400 -15.30 0.80 -5.25
C VAL A 400 -16.36 -0.09 -5.91
N PHE A 401 -16.18 -0.48 -7.17
CA PHE A 401 -17.10 -1.33 -7.93
C PHE A 401 -16.49 -2.71 -8.26
N SER A 402 -15.45 -3.11 -7.52
CA SER A 402 -14.82 -4.41 -7.73
C SER A 402 -15.82 -5.54 -7.51
N GLY A 403 -15.84 -6.53 -8.41
CA GLY A 403 -16.75 -7.68 -8.31
C GLY A 403 -18.22 -7.39 -8.59
N CYS A 404 -18.58 -6.19 -9.07
CA CYS A 404 -19.96 -5.86 -9.49
C CYS A 404 -20.29 -6.54 -10.84
N GLY A 405 -20.47 -7.87 -10.83
CA GLY A 405 -20.61 -8.69 -12.04
C GLY A 405 -21.86 -8.38 -12.91
N ASN A 406 -22.86 -7.71 -12.34
CA ASN A 406 -24.08 -7.32 -13.06
C ASN A 406 -23.98 -5.93 -13.70
N LEU A 407 -22.98 -5.11 -13.35
CA LEU A 407 -22.78 -3.76 -13.85
C LEU A 407 -22.27 -3.82 -15.31
N LYS A 408 -23.17 -3.69 -16.26
CA LYS A 408 -22.87 -3.81 -17.70
C LYS A 408 -22.38 -2.51 -18.33
N GLN A 409 -22.77 -1.39 -17.76
CA GLN A 409 -22.45 -0.04 -18.24
C GLN A 409 -22.33 0.91 -17.04
N ILE A 410 -21.48 1.89 -17.17
CA ILE A 410 -21.36 3.02 -16.25
C ILE A 410 -21.01 4.27 -17.07
N GLU A 411 -21.68 5.36 -16.80
CA GLU A 411 -21.29 6.68 -17.28
C GLU A 411 -20.31 7.32 -16.31
N ILE A 412 -19.11 7.63 -16.78
CA ILE A 412 -18.08 8.33 -16.00
C ILE A 412 -18.15 9.80 -16.40
N PRO A 413 -18.67 10.69 -15.54
CA PRO A 413 -18.90 12.09 -15.91
C PRO A 413 -17.60 12.93 -15.86
N ASP A 414 -17.61 14.08 -16.53
CA ASP A 414 -16.44 14.96 -16.70
C ASP A 414 -15.89 15.60 -15.38
N ASN A 415 -16.58 15.45 -14.26
CA ASN A 415 -16.04 15.84 -12.96
C ASN A 415 -15.06 14.82 -12.38
N ILE A 416 -15.00 13.61 -12.92
CA ILE A 416 -14.06 12.56 -12.49
C ILE A 416 -12.69 12.81 -13.13
N THR A 417 -11.64 12.89 -12.31
CA THR A 417 -10.29 13.20 -12.75
C THR A 417 -9.31 12.03 -12.60
N TYR A 418 -9.68 11.01 -11.81
CA TYR A 418 -8.90 9.78 -11.62
C TYR A 418 -9.78 8.57 -11.37
N ILE A 419 -9.24 7.40 -11.72
CA ILE A 419 -9.79 6.08 -11.41
C ILE A 419 -8.69 5.34 -10.67
N SER A 420 -8.94 4.94 -9.42
CA SER A 420 -7.95 4.29 -8.56
C SER A 420 -7.76 2.80 -8.87
N ASP A 421 -6.86 2.17 -8.13
CA ASP A 421 -6.54 0.75 -8.27
C ASP A 421 -7.77 -0.14 -8.10
N ARG A 422 -7.90 -1.14 -8.95
CA ARG A 422 -8.97 -2.15 -8.91
C ARG A 422 -10.39 -1.61 -8.91
N ALA A 423 -10.61 -0.33 -9.25
CA ALA A 423 -11.90 0.35 -9.13
C ALA A 423 -13.07 -0.44 -9.75
N PHE A 424 -12.85 -1.13 -10.88
CA PHE A 424 -13.81 -1.97 -11.59
C PHE A 424 -13.33 -3.41 -11.79
N SER A 425 -12.34 -3.87 -11.01
CA SER A 425 -11.81 -5.23 -11.15
C SER A 425 -12.94 -6.27 -11.04
N TYR A 426 -12.99 -7.23 -11.97
CA TYR A 426 -14.07 -8.24 -12.09
C TYR A 426 -15.50 -7.66 -12.25
N ALA A 427 -15.64 -6.40 -12.64
CA ALA A 427 -16.96 -5.87 -12.99
C ALA A 427 -17.48 -6.45 -14.30
N GLY A 428 -18.82 -6.50 -14.44
CA GLY A 428 -19.48 -7.07 -15.60
C GLY A 428 -19.52 -6.18 -16.84
N LEU A 429 -18.77 -5.09 -16.89
CA LEU A 429 -18.77 -4.07 -17.94
C LEU A 429 -18.61 -4.69 -19.33
N THR A 430 -19.41 -4.22 -20.29
CA THR A 430 -19.33 -4.63 -21.71
C THR A 430 -18.58 -3.62 -22.57
N SER A 431 -18.59 -2.37 -22.16
CA SER A 431 -17.80 -1.27 -22.70
C SER A 431 -17.49 -0.26 -21.62
N VAL A 432 -16.43 0.49 -21.80
CA VAL A 432 -16.08 1.64 -20.95
C VAL A 432 -15.64 2.81 -21.84
N GLU A 433 -16.12 4.00 -21.50
CA GLU A 433 -15.66 5.27 -22.05
C GLU A 433 -15.05 6.09 -20.91
N ILE A 434 -13.74 6.33 -21.00
CA ILE A 434 -12.97 7.10 -20.04
C ILE A 434 -12.88 8.52 -20.58
N PRO A 435 -13.49 9.51 -19.90
CA PRO A 435 -13.54 10.87 -20.41
C PRO A 435 -12.18 11.58 -20.38
N ASP A 436 -12.07 12.66 -21.12
CA ASP A 436 -10.86 13.50 -21.20
C ASP A 436 -10.48 14.17 -19.86
N SER A 437 -11.40 14.24 -18.91
CA SER A 437 -11.14 14.74 -17.57
C SER A 437 -10.26 13.80 -16.75
N VAL A 438 -10.25 12.50 -17.06
CA VAL A 438 -9.43 11.51 -16.36
C VAL A 438 -7.98 11.60 -16.81
N THR A 439 -7.09 11.88 -15.85
CA THR A 439 -5.65 12.02 -16.08
C THR A 439 -4.83 10.84 -15.55
N SER A 440 -5.44 9.98 -14.72
CA SER A 440 -4.78 8.78 -14.20
C SER A 440 -5.75 7.61 -14.02
N ILE A 441 -5.26 6.42 -14.35
CA ILE A 441 -5.93 5.13 -14.10
C ILE A 441 -4.97 4.30 -13.25
N GLY A 442 -5.48 3.73 -12.14
CA GLY A 442 -4.71 2.92 -11.21
C GLY A 442 -4.42 1.52 -11.72
N GLU A 443 -3.59 0.80 -10.98
CA GLU A 443 -3.24 -0.59 -11.26
C GLU A 443 -4.49 -1.48 -11.19
N GLU A 444 -4.58 -2.44 -12.12
CA GLU A 444 -5.67 -3.43 -12.15
C GLU A 444 -7.09 -2.80 -12.21
N ALA A 445 -7.24 -1.53 -12.62
CA ALA A 445 -8.50 -0.81 -12.55
C ALA A 445 -9.68 -1.54 -13.22
N PHE A 446 -9.47 -2.25 -14.34
CA PHE A 446 -10.45 -3.06 -15.05
C PHE A 446 -10.02 -4.55 -15.14
N TYR A 447 -9.13 -5.00 -14.24
CA TYR A 447 -8.63 -6.36 -14.21
C TYR A 447 -9.76 -7.39 -14.20
N GLY A 448 -9.70 -8.40 -15.07
CA GLY A 448 -10.65 -9.49 -15.06
C GLY A 448 -12.09 -9.13 -15.50
N CYS A 449 -12.29 -7.97 -16.13
CA CYS A 449 -13.59 -7.59 -16.72
C CYS A 449 -13.91 -8.47 -17.94
N GLY A 450 -14.23 -9.75 -17.70
CA GLY A 450 -14.39 -10.78 -18.74
C GLY A 450 -15.51 -10.56 -19.75
N SER A 451 -16.30 -9.50 -19.61
CA SER A 451 -17.32 -9.08 -20.59
C SER A 451 -16.93 -7.82 -21.38
N LEU A 452 -15.83 -7.15 -21.02
CA LEU A 452 -15.42 -5.85 -21.57
C LEU A 452 -14.83 -6.02 -22.96
N LYS A 453 -15.59 -5.61 -23.99
CA LYS A 453 -15.22 -5.75 -25.40
C LYS A 453 -14.61 -4.49 -26.00
N LYS A 454 -14.98 -3.33 -25.49
CA LYS A 454 -14.52 -2.03 -26.01
C LYS A 454 -14.06 -1.12 -24.89
N ALA A 455 -12.88 -0.56 -25.06
CA ALA A 455 -12.33 0.49 -24.20
C ALA A 455 -12.04 1.75 -25.03
N VAL A 456 -12.63 2.89 -24.65
CA VAL A 456 -12.33 4.21 -25.18
C VAL A 456 -11.54 4.95 -24.12
N ILE A 457 -10.31 5.34 -24.45
CA ILE A 457 -9.37 5.97 -23.54
C ILE A 457 -9.31 7.47 -23.82
N GLY A 458 -9.54 8.30 -22.79
CA GLY A 458 -9.56 9.75 -22.89
C GLY A 458 -8.22 10.36 -23.33
N ASN A 459 -8.29 11.55 -23.92
CA ASN A 459 -7.15 12.22 -24.55
C ASN A 459 -6.08 12.74 -23.57
N ASN A 460 -6.35 12.81 -22.23
CA ASN A 460 -5.43 13.36 -21.25
C ASN A 460 -4.70 12.30 -20.42
N LEU A 461 -4.92 11.03 -20.70
CA LEU A 461 -4.19 9.94 -20.06
C LEU A 461 -2.81 9.77 -20.72
N ALA A 462 -1.73 9.85 -19.94
CA ALA A 462 -0.38 9.64 -20.43
C ALA A 462 0.12 8.20 -20.24
N TYR A 463 -0.41 7.46 -19.30
CA TYR A 463 0.05 6.13 -18.93
C TYR A 463 -1.13 5.17 -18.70
N VAL A 464 -1.09 4.00 -19.32
CA VAL A 464 -1.98 2.89 -19.01
C VAL A 464 -1.30 2.01 -17.97
N ALA A 465 -1.82 1.98 -16.75
CA ALA A 465 -1.15 1.39 -15.60
C ALA A 465 -0.99 -0.15 -15.67
N TYR A 466 -0.22 -0.69 -14.71
CA TYR A 466 0.00 -2.13 -14.53
C TYR A 466 -1.31 -2.91 -14.52
N SER A 467 -1.40 -3.91 -15.41
CA SER A 467 -2.55 -4.83 -15.53
C SER A 467 -3.93 -4.14 -15.63
N ALA A 468 -3.98 -2.86 -16.04
CA ALA A 468 -5.22 -2.07 -16.01
C ALA A 468 -6.38 -2.74 -16.76
N PHE A 469 -6.11 -3.42 -17.88
CA PHE A 469 -7.08 -4.18 -18.68
C PHE A 469 -6.70 -5.65 -18.83
N TYR A 470 -6.01 -6.21 -17.85
CA TYR A 470 -5.60 -7.62 -17.87
C TYR A 470 -6.80 -8.55 -17.86
N SER A 471 -6.77 -9.61 -18.70
CA SER A 471 -7.81 -10.66 -18.76
C SER A 471 -9.23 -10.10 -18.98
N CYS A 472 -9.36 -9.09 -19.85
CA CYS A 472 -10.64 -8.65 -20.38
C CYS A 472 -11.00 -9.43 -21.65
N ALA A 473 -12.19 -9.13 -22.23
CA ALA A 473 -12.63 -9.70 -23.49
C ALA A 473 -12.48 -8.71 -24.67
N LEU A 474 -11.51 -7.80 -24.59
CA LEU A 474 -11.35 -6.69 -25.55
C LEU A 474 -11.25 -7.20 -26.99
N THR A 475 -12.00 -6.54 -27.85
CA THR A 475 -11.95 -6.67 -29.33
C THR A 475 -11.54 -5.36 -29.97
N GLU A 476 -11.67 -4.23 -29.25
CA GLU A 476 -11.40 -2.88 -29.73
C GLU A 476 -10.82 -2.00 -28.62
N ILE A 477 -9.76 -1.28 -28.94
CA ILE A 477 -9.18 -0.23 -28.10
C ILE A 477 -9.16 1.07 -28.91
N MET A 478 -9.83 2.10 -28.42
CA MET A 478 -9.77 3.46 -28.97
C MET A 478 -8.86 4.29 -28.07
N TRP A 479 -7.72 4.67 -28.62
CA TRP A 479 -6.65 5.33 -27.89
C TRP A 479 -6.86 6.84 -27.78
N GLY A 480 -6.55 7.40 -26.61
CA GLY A 480 -6.36 8.84 -26.41
C GLY A 480 -5.05 9.37 -27.02
N GLY A 481 -5.04 10.65 -27.34
CA GLY A 481 -3.92 11.27 -28.09
C GLY A 481 -2.64 11.53 -27.31
N LYS A 482 -2.62 11.36 -25.96
CA LYS A 482 -1.45 11.68 -25.11
C LYS A 482 -0.78 10.47 -24.48
N ILE A 483 -1.18 9.25 -24.82
CA ILE A 483 -0.58 8.07 -24.23
C ILE A 483 0.88 7.97 -24.67
N GLU A 484 1.79 8.05 -23.70
CA GLU A 484 3.25 7.96 -23.87
C GLU A 484 3.75 6.56 -23.53
N LYS A 485 3.06 5.86 -22.62
CA LYS A 485 3.48 4.57 -22.07
C LYS A 485 2.35 3.58 -21.93
N ILE A 486 2.60 2.32 -22.34
CA ILE A 486 1.72 1.18 -22.11
C ILE A 486 2.39 0.32 -21.03
N GLY A 487 1.76 0.22 -19.86
CA GLY A 487 2.32 -0.37 -18.65
C GLY A 487 2.43 -1.89 -18.70
N LYS A 488 3.14 -2.43 -17.73
CA LYS A 488 3.38 -3.86 -17.57
C LYS A 488 2.07 -4.65 -17.53
N SER A 489 1.96 -5.64 -18.42
CA SER A 489 0.79 -6.50 -18.56
C SER A 489 -0.55 -5.76 -18.79
N ALA A 490 -0.52 -4.48 -19.20
CA ALA A 490 -1.70 -3.60 -19.25
C ALA A 490 -2.88 -4.20 -20.03
N PHE A 491 -2.63 -4.88 -21.13
CA PHE A 491 -3.62 -5.55 -21.97
C PHE A 491 -3.40 -7.07 -22.07
N ALA A 492 -2.61 -7.65 -21.20
CA ALA A 492 -2.33 -9.09 -21.28
C ALA A 492 -3.59 -9.94 -21.14
N GLN A 493 -3.60 -11.14 -21.74
CA GLN A 493 -4.70 -12.11 -21.70
C GLN A 493 -6.00 -11.64 -22.36
N ASN A 494 -5.96 -10.65 -23.25
CA ASN A 494 -7.12 -10.26 -24.07
C ASN A 494 -7.20 -11.14 -25.33
N LYS A 495 -7.69 -12.36 -25.15
CA LYS A 495 -7.69 -13.40 -26.19
C LYS A 495 -8.55 -13.07 -27.41
N ASN A 496 -9.50 -12.13 -27.30
CA ASN A 496 -10.39 -11.75 -28.41
C ASN A 496 -9.83 -10.59 -29.26
N LEU A 497 -8.73 -9.97 -28.82
CA LEU A 497 -8.10 -8.87 -29.55
C LEU A 497 -7.39 -9.42 -30.79
N THR A 498 -7.73 -8.93 -31.99
CA THR A 498 -7.18 -9.38 -33.27
C THR A 498 -6.25 -8.35 -33.91
N THR A 499 -6.49 -7.10 -33.66
CA THR A 499 -5.76 -5.97 -34.22
C THR A 499 -5.48 -4.89 -33.16
N VAL A 500 -4.32 -4.27 -33.23
CA VAL A 500 -3.97 -3.11 -32.40
C VAL A 500 -3.14 -2.13 -33.22
N SER A 501 -3.52 -0.86 -33.25
CA SER A 501 -2.72 0.22 -33.80
C SER A 501 -2.25 1.11 -32.64
N ILE A 502 -0.97 1.06 -32.33
CA ILE A 502 -0.35 1.85 -31.25
C ILE A 502 -0.24 3.31 -31.68
N PRO A 503 -0.68 4.29 -30.86
CA PRO A 503 -0.62 5.71 -31.25
C PRO A 503 0.80 6.27 -31.35
N ASN A 504 1.01 7.26 -32.20
CA ASN A 504 2.31 7.92 -32.41
C ASN A 504 2.87 8.67 -31.19
N SER A 505 2.07 8.83 -30.14
CA SER A 505 2.53 9.40 -28.87
C SER A 505 3.26 8.40 -27.99
N VAL A 506 3.09 7.09 -28.22
CA VAL A 506 3.72 6.04 -27.41
C VAL A 506 5.20 5.92 -27.72
N THR A 507 6.01 5.99 -26.67
CA THR A 507 7.47 5.82 -26.72
C THR A 507 7.94 4.52 -26.09
N GLU A 508 7.12 3.95 -25.19
CA GLU A 508 7.48 2.75 -24.44
C GLU A 508 6.29 1.78 -24.27
N ILE A 509 6.56 0.49 -24.51
CA ILE A 509 5.66 -0.64 -24.24
C ILE A 509 6.35 -1.52 -23.22
N GLU A 510 5.78 -1.67 -22.02
CA GLU A 510 6.44 -2.39 -20.92
C GLU A 510 6.27 -3.92 -21.02
N TYR A 511 6.90 -4.62 -20.06
CA TYR A 511 6.93 -6.09 -19.95
C TYR A 511 5.53 -6.70 -20.06
N GLY A 512 5.38 -7.69 -20.94
CA GLY A 512 4.15 -8.48 -21.07
C GLY A 512 2.90 -7.70 -21.50
N ALA A 513 3.01 -6.47 -22.00
CA ALA A 513 1.88 -5.57 -22.21
C ALA A 513 0.71 -6.19 -23.00
N PHE A 514 0.97 -7.06 -23.98
CA PHE A 514 -0.01 -7.82 -24.75
C PHE A 514 0.22 -9.34 -24.65
N ALA A 515 0.92 -9.81 -23.62
CA ALA A 515 1.17 -11.23 -23.43
C ALA A 515 -0.15 -12.03 -23.37
N GLY A 516 -0.21 -13.17 -24.03
CA GLY A 516 -1.41 -14.01 -24.02
C GLY A 516 -2.60 -13.48 -24.83
N CYS A 517 -2.41 -12.44 -25.65
CA CYS A 517 -3.41 -12.02 -26.66
C CYS A 517 -3.33 -12.96 -27.87
N GLU A 518 -3.75 -14.21 -27.71
CA GLU A 518 -3.50 -15.33 -28.63
C GLU A 518 -3.97 -15.07 -30.08
N ASN A 519 -5.05 -14.31 -30.27
CA ASN A 519 -5.57 -14.00 -31.60
C ASN A 519 -5.06 -12.68 -32.21
N LEU A 520 -4.17 -11.96 -31.51
CA LEU A 520 -3.63 -10.70 -32.00
C LEU A 520 -2.62 -10.95 -33.13
N SER A 521 -3.07 -10.77 -34.36
CA SER A 521 -2.31 -11.08 -35.59
C SER A 521 -1.79 -9.85 -36.30
N ASP A 522 -2.38 -8.69 -36.05
CA ASP A 522 -2.02 -7.44 -36.73
C ASP A 522 -1.71 -6.36 -35.67
N ILE A 523 -0.44 -5.90 -35.65
CA ILE A 523 0.05 -4.92 -34.69
C ILE A 523 0.80 -3.83 -35.46
N GLU A 524 0.25 -2.63 -35.45
CA GLU A 524 0.92 -1.44 -35.98
C GLU A 524 1.71 -0.75 -34.87
N ILE A 525 3.03 -0.75 -34.97
CA ILE A 525 3.94 -0.13 -34.00
C ILE A 525 4.59 1.08 -34.65
N PRO A 526 4.37 2.31 -34.16
CA PRO A 526 4.90 3.52 -34.77
C PRO A 526 6.40 3.69 -34.51
N ASP A 527 7.06 4.52 -35.32
CA ASP A 527 8.47 4.85 -35.20
C ASP A 527 8.84 5.63 -33.92
N SER A 528 7.82 6.10 -33.18
CA SER A 528 7.99 6.75 -31.87
C SER A 528 8.38 5.78 -30.76
N VAL A 529 8.05 4.48 -30.90
CA VAL A 529 8.39 3.48 -29.89
C VAL A 529 9.89 3.21 -29.92
N GLU A 530 10.56 3.50 -28.81
CA GLU A 530 12.01 3.34 -28.62
C GLU A 530 12.36 2.22 -27.65
N ALA A 531 11.42 1.82 -26.77
CA ALA A 531 11.62 0.76 -25.80
C ALA A 531 10.44 -0.24 -25.78
N ILE A 532 10.76 -1.52 -25.79
CA ILE A 532 9.80 -2.61 -25.62
C ILE A 532 10.32 -3.54 -24.54
N GLY A 533 9.51 -3.78 -23.51
CA GLY A 533 9.79 -4.73 -22.43
C GLY A 533 9.74 -6.18 -22.91
N GLY A 534 10.37 -7.06 -22.19
CA GLY A 534 10.36 -8.48 -22.50
C GLY A 534 8.94 -9.06 -22.54
N PHE A 535 8.76 -10.08 -23.37
CA PHE A 535 7.49 -10.81 -23.47
C PHE A 535 6.25 -9.94 -23.82
N ALA A 536 6.47 -8.71 -24.34
CA ALA A 536 5.38 -7.80 -24.67
C ALA A 536 4.33 -8.42 -25.61
N PHE A 537 4.74 -9.30 -26.53
CA PHE A 537 3.90 -9.99 -27.51
C PHE A 537 3.98 -11.53 -27.45
N GLU A 538 4.60 -12.07 -26.43
CA GLU A 538 4.73 -13.52 -26.19
C GLU A 538 4.40 -13.84 -24.73
N SER A 539 4.34 -15.12 -24.35
CA SER A 539 4.09 -15.53 -22.96
C SER A 539 5.29 -16.27 -22.39
N ASP A 540 5.68 -15.96 -21.17
CA ASP A 540 6.78 -16.60 -20.44
C ASP A 540 6.32 -17.81 -19.60
N ILE A 541 5.02 -17.91 -19.27
CA ILE A 541 4.51 -18.84 -18.24
C ILE A 541 3.52 -19.88 -18.78
N ASN A 542 2.84 -19.63 -19.93
CA ASN A 542 1.77 -20.53 -20.39
C ASN A 542 1.49 -20.35 -21.89
N PRO A 543 1.00 -21.39 -22.63
CA PRO A 543 0.76 -21.30 -24.05
C PRO A 543 -0.16 -20.15 -24.39
N GLY A 544 0.29 -19.23 -25.21
CA GLY A 544 -0.47 -18.07 -25.61
C GLY A 544 0.40 -16.90 -26.06
N ASN A 545 1.34 -17.15 -26.97
CA ASN A 545 1.92 -16.04 -27.73
C ASN A 545 0.83 -15.31 -28.53
N THR A 546 1.11 -14.09 -28.98
CA THR A 546 0.28 -13.46 -30.00
C THR A 546 0.45 -14.20 -31.32
N ALA A 547 -0.62 -14.26 -32.10
CA ALA A 547 -0.55 -14.81 -33.49
C ALA A 547 0.47 -14.04 -34.35
N TRP A 548 0.66 -12.74 -34.08
CA TRP A 548 1.70 -11.93 -34.70
C TRP A 548 3.11 -12.48 -34.45
N TYR A 549 3.43 -12.80 -33.17
CA TYR A 549 4.74 -13.34 -32.82
C TYR A 549 4.96 -14.76 -33.39
N ASP A 550 3.93 -15.60 -33.32
CA ASP A 550 4.01 -16.96 -33.84
C ASP A 550 4.24 -16.99 -35.36
N ALA A 551 3.70 -16.01 -36.08
CA ALA A 551 3.88 -15.86 -37.54
C ALA A 551 5.28 -15.37 -37.94
N GLN A 552 6.12 -14.86 -37.00
CA GLN A 552 7.48 -14.45 -37.31
C GLN A 552 8.34 -15.68 -37.64
N ALA A 553 9.24 -15.54 -38.64
CA ALA A 553 10.25 -16.56 -38.94
C ALA A 553 11.29 -16.64 -37.81
N ASP A 554 11.99 -17.77 -37.72
CA ASP A 554 13.17 -17.89 -36.85
C ASP A 554 14.25 -16.89 -37.30
N GLY A 555 14.99 -16.35 -36.32
CA GLY A 555 15.99 -15.31 -36.49
C GLY A 555 15.58 -13.96 -35.94
N ASP A 556 15.99 -12.88 -36.60
CA ASP A 556 15.80 -11.51 -36.16
C ASP A 556 14.34 -11.05 -36.27
N VAL A 557 13.68 -10.78 -35.18
CA VAL A 557 12.33 -10.20 -35.10
C VAL A 557 12.41 -8.74 -34.69
N TYR A 558 11.75 -7.88 -35.46
CA TYR A 558 11.63 -6.45 -35.18
C TYR A 558 10.18 -6.06 -34.93
N ALA A 559 9.98 -5.19 -33.95
CA ALA A 559 8.70 -4.58 -33.64
C ALA A 559 8.83 -3.06 -33.83
N GLY A 560 8.39 -2.54 -34.98
CA GLY A 560 8.67 -1.16 -35.39
C GLY A 560 10.19 -0.91 -35.54
N LYS A 561 10.69 0.08 -34.82
CA LYS A 561 12.12 0.43 -34.75
C LYS A 561 12.89 -0.24 -33.60
N VAL A 562 12.30 -1.22 -32.93
CA VAL A 562 12.94 -1.94 -31.83
C VAL A 562 13.32 -3.36 -32.27
N TYR A 563 14.57 -3.77 -32.01
CA TYR A 563 14.96 -5.17 -32.11
C TYR A 563 14.27 -5.94 -30.99
N TYR A 564 13.23 -6.69 -31.33
CA TYR A 564 12.35 -7.30 -30.34
C TYR A 564 12.93 -8.61 -29.78
N LYS A 565 13.30 -9.54 -30.66
CA LYS A 565 13.78 -10.86 -30.22
C LYS A 565 14.57 -11.57 -31.33
N TYR A 566 15.52 -12.42 -30.92
CA TYR A 566 16.00 -13.50 -31.78
C TYR A 566 15.12 -14.73 -31.53
N LYS A 567 14.28 -15.09 -32.50
CA LYS A 567 13.36 -16.24 -32.40
C LYS A 567 14.11 -17.52 -32.78
N GLY A 568 13.93 -18.59 -31.96
CA GLY A 568 14.68 -19.82 -32.09
C GLY A 568 16.08 -19.71 -31.45
N GLU A 569 16.98 -20.64 -31.79
CA GLU A 569 18.34 -20.67 -31.29
C GLU A 569 19.33 -20.04 -32.29
N VAL A 570 20.20 -19.16 -31.80
CA VAL A 570 21.32 -18.62 -32.60
C VAL A 570 22.23 -19.79 -32.99
N PRO A 571 22.56 -19.98 -34.28
CA PRO A 571 23.52 -21.00 -34.72
C PRO A 571 24.89 -20.83 -34.04
N THR A 572 25.65 -21.90 -33.89
CA THR A 572 26.97 -21.87 -33.25
C THR A 572 27.91 -20.90 -33.98
N ASP A 573 28.68 -20.12 -33.22
CA ASP A 573 29.67 -19.14 -33.70
C ASP A 573 29.08 -17.99 -34.57
N THR A 574 27.80 -17.68 -34.39
CA THR A 574 27.13 -16.63 -35.15
C THR A 574 27.47 -15.24 -34.58
N VAL A 575 27.66 -14.29 -35.50
CA VAL A 575 27.63 -12.84 -35.23
C VAL A 575 26.31 -12.31 -35.70
N VAL A 576 25.55 -11.70 -34.79
CA VAL A 576 24.29 -11.05 -35.14
C VAL A 576 24.53 -9.55 -35.39
N THR A 577 24.06 -9.06 -36.53
CA THR A 577 24.17 -7.62 -36.88
C THR A 577 22.78 -7.01 -36.83
N ILE A 578 22.55 -6.12 -35.87
CA ILE A 578 21.28 -5.38 -35.72
C ILE A 578 21.21 -4.33 -36.83
N LYS A 579 20.03 -4.19 -37.47
CA LYS A 579 19.81 -3.26 -38.61
C LYS A 579 20.01 -1.80 -38.17
N ASP A 580 20.64 -1.03 -39.05
CA ASP A 580 20.72 0.42 -38.88
C ASP A 580 19.33 1.07 -38.86
N GLY A 581 19.18 2.15 -38.08
CA GLY A 581 17.90 2.80 -37.78
C GLY A 581 17.10 2.14 -36.67
N THR A 582 17.61 1.05 -36.05
CA THR A 582 17.05 0.47 -34.84
C THR A 582 17.23 1.42 -33.65
N LYS A 583 16.17 1.73 -32.92
CA LYS A 583 16.18 2.67 -31.79
C LYS A 583 16.49 2.00 -30.44
N GLY A 584 16.06 0.77 -30.24
CA GLY A 584 16.26 0.06 -28.99
C GLY A 584 16.40 -1.45 -29.17
N ILE A 585 16.96 -2.10 -28.17
CA ILE A 585 16.98 -3.56 -28.02
C ILE A 585 15.99 -3.88 -26.89
N ALA A 586 14.99 -4.68 -27.19
CA ALA A 586 13.94 -5.02 -26.23
C ALA A 586 14.47 -5.81 -25.03
N GLY A 587 13.71 -5.82 -23.95
CA GLY A 587 13.98 -6.72 -22.85
C GLY A 587 13.92 -8.20 -23.29
N TYR A 588 14.84 -9.01 -22.77
CA TYR A 588 14.96 -10.45 -23.10
C TYR A 588 15.19 -10.77 -24.57
N ALA A 589 15.66 -9.80 -25.37
CA ALA A 589 15.82 -9.95 -26.83
C ALA A 589 16.71 -11.15 -27.24
N PHE A 590 17.78 -11.39 -26.51
CA PHE A 590 18.71 -12.52 -26.71
C PHE A 590 18.76 -13.46 -25.48
N TYR A 591 17.74 -13.45 -24.65
CA TYR A 591 17.71 -14.28 -23.44
C TYR A 591 18.02 -15.75 -23.74
N MET A 592 19.02 -16.32 -23.02
CA MET A 592 19.49 -17.70 -23.17
C MET A 592 20.05 -18.07 -24.56
N GLN A 593 20.44 -17.11 -25.39
CA GLN A 593 21.11 -17.38 -26.68
C GLN A 593 22.56 -17.81 -26.44
N ARG A 594 22.73 -19.03 -25.97
CA ARG A 594 24.01 -19.57 -25.47
C ARG A 594 25.11 -19.67 -26.53
N ASN A 595 24.74 -19.71 -27.81
CA ASN A 595 25.66 -19.79 -28.95
C ASN A 595 26.05 -18.41 -29.53
N LEU A 596 25.43 -17.33 -29.05
CA LEU A 596 25.71 -15.97 -29.50
C LEU A 596 27.15 -15.60 -29.15
N LYS A 597 27.99 -15.34 -30.13
CA LYS A 597 29.43 -15.03 -29.97
C LYS A 597 29.70 -13.54 -29.92
N GLU A 598 29.03 -12.80 -30.79
CA GLU A 598 29.18 -11.35 -30.94
C GLU A 598 27.88 -10.73 -31.44
N VAL A 599 27.60 -9.52 -31.00
CA VAL A 599 26.52 -8.67 -31.54
C VAL A 599 27.05 -7.33 -31.96
N VAL A 600 26.68 -6.91 -33.17
CA VAL A 600 26.98 -5.59 -33.69
C VAL A 600 25.76 -4.69 -33.50
N ILE A 601 25.92 -3.68 -32.64
CA ILE A 601 24.84 -2.73 -32.27
C ILE A 601 25.12 -1.44 -33.06
N PRO A 602 24.17 -0.94 -33.87
CA PRO A 602 24.38 0.28 -34.67
C PRO A 602 24.26 1.54 -33.81
N ASP A 603 24.85 2.64 -34.28
CA ASP A 603 24.85 3.96 -33.62
C ASP A 603 23.46 4.62 -33.53
N SER A 604 22.43 4.00 -34.06
CA SER A 604 21.04 4.44 -33.92
C SER A 604 20.34 3.93 -32.62
N VAL A 605 20.94 2.95 -31.89
CA VAL A 605 20.39 2.36 -30.68
C VAL A 605 20.65 3.25 -29.49
N ASN A 606 19.60 3.67 -28.80
CA ASN A 606 19.68 4.52 -27.60
C ASN A 606 19.39 3.79 -26.28
N ASN A 607 18.78 2.58 -26.35
CA ASN A 607 18.37 1.83 -25.18
C ASN A 607 18.66 0.33 -25.32
N ILE A 608 19.19 -0.30 -24.26
CA ILE A 608 19.35 -1.74 -24.11
C ILE A 608 18.43 -2.18 -22.97
N GLY A 609 17.45 -3.03 -23.26
CA GLY A 609 16.41 -3.43 -22.32
C GLY A 609 16.87 -4.35 -21.20
N GLU A 610 15.98 -4.58 -20.22
CA GLU A 610 16.16 -5.53 -19.11
C GLU A 610 16.48 -6.93 -19.64
N ALA A 611 17.47 -7.62 -19.06
CA ALA A 611 17.85 -8.98 -19.41
C ALA A 611 18.11 -9.21 -20.93
N ALA A 612 18.39 -8.16 -21.71
CA ALA A 612 18.47 -8.23 -23.17
C ALA A 612 19.42 -9.33 -23.65
N PHE A 613 20.55 -9.56 -22.96
CA PHE A 613 21.58 -10.55 -23.25
C PHE A 613 21.78 -11.52 -22.08
N MET A 614 20.79 -11.66 -21.20
CA MET A 614 20.93 -12.54 -20.04
C MET A 614 21.18 -14.01 -20.48
N ASP A 615 22.16 -14.67 -19.85
CA ASP A 615 22.60 -16.04 -20.15
C ASP A 615 23.14 -16.28 -21.56
N CYS A 616 23.67 -15.25 -22.22
CA CYS A 616 24.47 -15.38 -23.44
C CYS A 616 25.89 -15.83 -23.08
N ILE A 617 26.06 -17.07 -22.64
CA ILE A 617 27.30 -17.58 -22.03
C ILE A 617 28.53 -17.51 -22.98
N SER A 618 28.32 -17.56 -24.30
CA SER A 618 29.39 -17.51 -25.32
C SER A 618 29.71 -16.10 -25.80
N LEU A 619 28.96 -15.09 -25.39
CA LEU A 619 29.18 -13.69 -25.80
C LEU A 619 30.51 -13.17 -25.28
N LYS A 620 31.47 -12.89 -26.19
CA LYS A 620 32.81 -12.47 -25.83
C LYS A 620 33.02 -10.98 -25.98
N ASN A 621 32.42 -10.40 -26.98
CA ASN A 621 32.61 -9.00 -27.36
C ASN A 621 31.25 -8.34 -27.57
N VAL A 622 31.11 -7.15 -27.04
CA VAL A 622 30.01 -6.25 -27.32
C VAL A 622 30.55 -4.82 -27.33
N THR A 623 30.24 -4.10 -28.38
CA THR A 623 30.52 -2.66 -28.47
C THR A 623 29.21 -1.93 -28.15
N ILE A 624 29.23 -1.13 -27.10
CA ILE A 624 28.12 -0.23 -26.74
C ILE A 624 28.35 1.09 -27.49
N PRO A 625 27.48 1.47 -28.43
CA PRO A 625 27.66 2.70 -29.17
C PRO A 625 27.39 3.96 -28.34
N ASP A 626 27.95 5.11 -28.77
CA ASP A 626 27.81 6.40 -28.08
C ASP A 626 26.38 6.97 -28.08
N SER A 627 25.47 6.37 -28.81
CA SER A 627 24.03 6.68 -28.79
C SER A 627 23.30 6.11 -27.59
N VAL A 628 23.85 5.05 -26.96
CA VAL A 628 23.19 4.37 -25.82
C VAL A 628 23.23 5.23 -24.56
N ASN A 629 22.08 5.51 -24.01
CA ASN A 629 21.93 6.28 -22.78
C ASN A 629 21.47 5.43 -21.57
N ASN A 630 20.92 4.23 -21.82
CA ASN A 630 20.41 3.33 -20.78
C ASN A 630 20.77 1.87 -21.06
N ILE A 631 21.22 1.17 -20.01
CA ILE A 631 21.41 -0.28 -19.95
C ILE A 631 20.52 -0.82 -18.85
N GLY A 632 19.56 -1.68 -19.19
CA GLY A 632 18.56 -2.22 -18.29
C GLY A 632 19.10 -3.12 -17.18
N GLU A 633 18.25 -3.45 -16.20
CA GLU A 633 18.59 -4.40 -15.14
C GLU A 633 18.98 -5.75 -15.73
N VAL A 634 19.97 -6.42 -15.13
CA VAL A 634 20.48 -7.75 -15.50
C VAL A 634 20.77 -7.93 -17.00
N ALA A 635 20.98 -6.84 -17.75
CA ALA A 635 21.06 -6.85 -19.21
C ALA A 635 22.08 -7.85 -19.76
N PHE A 636 23.24 -8.02 -19.12
CA PHE A 636 24.31 -8.96 -19.47
C PHE A 636 24.63 -9.96 -18.35
N MET A 637 23.68 -10.21 -17.45
CA MET A 637 23.85 -11.22 -16.40
C MET A 637 24.06 -12.59 -17.06
N GLY A 638 24.97 -13.41 -16.53
CA GLY A 638 25.25 -14.74 -17.07
C GLY A 638 26.07 -14.75 -18.37
N CYS A 639 26.59 -13.62 -18.84
CA CYS A 639 27.54 -13.56 -19.97
C CYS A 639 28.94 -14.00 -19.51
N GLU A 640 29.14 -15.29 -19.25
CA GLU A 640 30.36 -15.84 -18.63
C GLU A 640 31.65 -15.56 -19.41
N SER A 641 31.54 -15.49 -20.75
CA SER A 641 32.68 -15.22 -21.65
C SER A 641 33.03 -13.76 -21.81
N LEU A 642 32.16 -12.84 -21.42
CA LEU A 642 32.39 -11.40 -21.47
C LEU A 642 33.25 -10.95 -20.29
N LYS A 643 34.53 -10.63 -20.56
CA LYS A 643 35.50 -10.27 -19.50
C LYS A 643 35.73 -8.77 -19.40
N THR A 644 35.46 -8.05 -20.46
CA THR A 644 35.64 -6.59 -20.48
C THR A 644 34.51 -5.97 -21.27
N VAL A 645 34.02 -4.84 -20.80
CA VAL A 645 33.03 -4.02 -21.51
C VAL A 645 33.44 -2.57 -21.45
N THR A 646 33.36 -1.89 -22.59
CA THR A 646 33.56 -0.44 -22.69
C THR A 646 32.20 0.23 -22.67
N ILE A 647 31.99 1.12 -21.70
CA ILE A 647 30.76 1.89 -21.51
C ILE A 647 31.03 3.35 -21.89
N PRO A 648 30.34 3.87 -22.90
CA PRO A 648 30.52 5.25 -23.33
C PRO A 648 29.97 6.25 -22.29
N GLU A 649 30.41 7.49 -22.35
CA GLU A 649 30.00 8.57 -21.46
C GLU A 649 28.51 8.95 -21.62
N SER A 650 27.93 8.63 -22.77
CA SER A 650 26.51 8.79 -23.08
C SER A 650 25.60 7.99 -22.14
N VAL A 651 26.05 6.83 -21.63
CA VAL A 651 25.27 5.99 -20.72
C VAL A 651 25.10 6.71 -19.38
N LYS A 652 23.83 7.03 -19.04
CA LYS A 652 23.46 7.71 -17.80
C LYS A 652 22.97 6.75 -16.73
N VAL A 653 22.35 5.63 -17.15
CA VAL A 653 21.77 4.63 -16.27
C VAL A 653 22.31 3.25 -16.61
N ILE A 654 22.81 2.55 -15.59
CA ILE A 654 23.17 1.13 -15.64
C ILE A 654 22.35 0.44 -14.56
N GLY A 655 21.49 -0.47 -14.97
CA GLY A 655 20.57 -1.19 -14.08
C GLY A 655 21.28 -2.09 -13.08
N ARG A 656 20.54 -2.56 -12.11
CA ARG A 656 21.02 -3.48 -11.08
C ARG A 656 21.55 -4.76 -11.74
N GLU A 657 22.74 -5.22 -11.31
CA GLU A 657 23.36 -6.46 -11.79
C GLU A 657 23.48 -6.57 -13.32
N ALA A 658 23.46 -5.42 -14.01
CA ALA A 658 23.45 -5.36 -15.48
C ALA A 658 24.71 -5.96 -16.12
N LEU A 659 25.86 -5.87 -15.46
CA LEU A 659 27.17 -6.23 -16.01
C LEU A 659 28.01 -7.00 -14.99
N GLY A 660 28.73 -8.04 -15.44
CA GLY A 660 29.73 -8.73 -14.65
C GLY A 660 29.19 -9.73 -13.61
N TYR A 661 27.89 -10.02 -13.62
CA TYR A 661 27.26 -10.97 -12.73
C TYR A 661 26.95 -12.31 -13.43
N LEU A 662 26.98 -13.39 -12.66
CA LEU A 662 26.61 -14.73 -13.09
C LEU A 662 25.17 -15.01 -12.69
N SER A 663 24.47 -15.80 -13.51
CA SER A 663 23.13 -16.31 -13.13
C SER A 663 23.31 -17.40 -12.06
N SER A 664 22.75 -17.22 -10.89
CA SER A 664 22.86 -18.22 -9.82
C SER A 664 22.06 -19.48 -10.15
N LYS A 665 22.67 -20.66 -10.01
CA LYS A 665 21.95 -21.94 -10.07
C LYS A 665 21.11 -22.25 -8.82
N GLN A 666 21.24 -21.45 -7.73
CA GLN A 666 20.49 -21.61 -6.48
C GLN A 666 20.56 -20.30 -5.67
N TYR A 667 19.58 -19.43 -5.74
CA TYR A 667 19.15 -18.41 -4.76
C TYR A 667 20.20 -17.64 -3.90
N GLU A 668 21.48 -17.63 -4.23
CA GLU A 668 22.48 -16.79 -3.58
C GLU A 668 22.83 -15.60 -4.49
N GLN A 669 22.49 -14.39 -4.04
CA GLN A 669 22.81 -13.14 -4.73
C GLN A 669 24.33 -12.91 -4.76
N GLY A 670 24.85 -12.45 -5.90
CA GLY A 670 26.17 -11.80 -5.91
C GLY A 670 27.34 -12.58 -6.51
N TYR A 671 27.15 -13.68 -7.24
CA TYR A 671 28.27 -14.29 -7.98
C TYR A 671 28.71 -13.41 -9.14
N LYS A 672 30.02 -13.13 -9.20
CA LYS A 672 30.63 -12.23 -10.23
C LYS A 672 31.48 -13.02 -11.21
N VAL A 673 31.58 -12.52 -12.43
CA VAL A 673 32.53 -13.02 -13.42
C VAL A 673 33.94 -12.67 -12.95
N GLU A 674 34.79 -13.69 -12.75
CA GLU A 674 36.16 -13.50 -12.27
C GLU A 674 36.97 -12.62 -13.23
N GLY A 675 37.63 -11.56 -12.69
CA GLY A 675 38.45 -10.64 -13.44
C GLY A 675 37.67 -9.70 -14.37
N PHE A 676 36.35 -9.53 -14.16
CA PHE A 676 35.54 -8.62 -14.98
C PHE A 676 36.00 -7.18 -14.86
N THR A 677 36.20 -6.51 -15.98
CA THR A 677 36.71 -5.14 -16.06
C THR A 677 35.75 -4.25 -16.84
N ILE A 678 35.44 -3.10 -16.28
CA ILE A 678 34.63 -2.05 -16.91
C ILE A 678 35.57 -0.93 -17.34
N ARG A 679 35.49 -0.56 -18.62
CA ARG A 679 36.20 0.57 -19.20
C ARG A 679 35.26 1.73 -19.43
N GLY A 680 35.68 2.93 -19.11
CA GLY A 680 34.87 4.13 -19.31
C GLY A 680 35.59 5.41 -18.94
N VAL A 681 34.92 6.53 -19.14
CA VAL A 681 35.45 7.84 -18.75
C VAL A 681 35.38 8.00 -17.22
N ALA A 682 36.41 8.56 -16.62
CA ALA A 682 36.41 8.88 -15.19
C ALA A 682 35.26 9.84 -14.82
N GLY A 683 34.58 9.61 -13.71
CA GLY A 683 33.39 10.36 -13.30
C GLY A 683 32.08 9.90 -13.93
N SER A 684 32.12 8.98 -14.90
CA SER A 684 30.92 8.49 -15.60
C SER A 684 30.09 7.48 -14.78
N ALA A 685 28.90 7.14 -15.29
CA ALA A 685 28.08 6.07 -14.74
C ALA A 685 28.81 4.71 -14.70
N ALA A 686 29.75 4.47 -15.64
CA ALA A 686 30.58 3.26 -15.68
C ALA A 686 31.50 3.15 -14.45
N GLU A 687 32.19 4.22 -14.07
CA GLU A 687 33.03 4.24 -12.86
C GLU A 687 32.19 4.05 -11.60
N LYS A 688 31.07 4.78 -11.50
CA LYS A 688 30.15 4.67 -10.38
C LYS A 688 29.65 3.23 -10.20
N TYR A 689 29.17 2.62 -11.27
CA TYR A 689 28.69 1.24 -11.25
C TYR A 689 29.80 0.26 -10.86
N ALA A 690 31.01 0.40 -11.43
CA ALA A 690 32.15 -0.45 -11.09
C ALA A 690 32.49 -0.35 -9.61
N LYS A 691 32.55 0.85 -9.05
CA LYS A 691 32.87 1.12 -7.63
C LYS A 691 31.82 0.56 -6.70
N GLU A 692 30.55 0.85 -6.94
CA GLU A 692 29.42 0.39 -6.12
C GLU A 692 29.31 -1.14 -6.10
N ASN A 693 29.69 -1.78 -7.19
CA ASN A 693 29.61 -3.24 -7.33
C ASN A 693 30.96 -3.95 -7.15
N GLY A 694 32.04 -3.22 -6.82
CA GLY A 694 33.37 -3.79 -6.54
C GLY A 694 34.00 -4.52 -7.77
N PHE A 695 33.82 -3.97 -8.96
CA PHE A 695 34.51 -4.39 -10.19
C PHE A 695 35.76 -3.56 -10.45
N THR A 696 36.69 -4.10 -11.24
CA THR A 696 37.84 -3.35 -11.75
C THR A 696 37.36 -2.29 -12.72
N PHE A 697 37.79 -1.04 -12.52
CA PHE A 697 37.55 0.04 -13.43
C PHE A 697 38.87 0.46 -14.14
N GLU A 698 38.85 0.50 -15.46
CA GLU A 698 39.93 1.07 -16.26
C GLU A 698 39.43 2.40 -16.86
N ALA A 699 40.02 3.50 -16.39
CA ALA A 699 39.72 4.80 -16.93
C ALA A 699 40.23 4.94 -18.34
N MET A 700 39.32 5.22 -19.27
CA MET A 700 39.69 5.63 -20.61
C MET A 700 39.98 7.14 -20.61
N LYS A 701 41.06 7.53 -21.28
CA LYS A 701 41.22 8.94 -21.59
C LYS A 701 40.13 9.27 -22.61
N PRO A 702 39.35 10.32 -22.44
CA PRO A 702 38.48 10.80 -23.52
C PRO A 702 39.37 11.08 -24.75
N ASP A 703 38.87 10.77 -25.95
CA ASP A 703 39.57 11.03 -27.20
C ASP A 703 39.83 12.53 -27.35
N TYR A 704 39.15 13.34 -26.60
CA TYR A 704 39.35 14.79 -26.50
C TYR A 704 39.49 15.28 -25.07
N ILE A 705 40.23 16.33 -24.85
CA ILE A 705 40.28 17.03 -23.57
C ILE A 705 39.17 18.08 -23.55
N LYS A 706 38.22 17.94 -22.61
CA LYS A 706 37.10 18.87 -22.49
C LYS A 706 37.58 20.31 -22.29
N GLY A 707 37.20 21.20 -23.18
CA GLY A 707 37.65 22.58 -23.23
C GLY A 707 38.87 22.82 -24.14
N ASP A 708 39.55 21.78 -24.64
CA ASP A 708 40.69 21.85 -25.58
C ASP A 708 40.16 21.89 -27.00
N SER A 709 39.73 23.06 -27.42
CA SER A 709 39.10 23.27 -28.73
C SER A 709 40.11 23.50 -29.89
N ASP A 710 41.39 23.55 -29.57
CA ASP A 710 42.45 23.59 -30.57
C ASP A 710 43.31 22.32 -30.66
N SER A 711 42.95 21.30 -29.83
CA SER A 711 43.53 19.95 -29.77
C SER A 711 45.05 19.94 -29.50
N ASP A 712 45.54 20.91 -28.69
CA ASP A 712 46.96 21.00 -28.32
C ASP A 712 47.30 20.15 -27.05
N GLY A 713 46.32 19.50 -26.49
CA GLY A 713 46.42 18.65 -25.26
C GLY A 713 46.36 19.44 -23.96
N LYS A 714 45.97 20.69 -23.98
CA LYS A 714 45.85 21.55 -22.81
C LYS A 714 44.64 22.49 -22.92
N VAL A 715 44.02 22.80 -21.81
CA VAL A 715 42.97 23.81 -21.76
C VAL A 715 43.56 25.15 -21.35
N THR A 716 43.63 26.09 -22.28
CA THR A 716 44.31 27.37 -22.14
C THR A 716 43.48 28.54 -22.66
N ILE A 717 44.03 29.76 -22.66
CA ILE A 717 43.41 30.92 -23.30
C ILE A 717 43.32 30.78 -24.83
N SER A 718 44.11 29.87 -25.45
CA SER A 718 44.06 29.57 -26.87
C SER A 718 42.69 28.95 -27.22
N ASP A 719 42.20 28.03 -26.40
CA ASP A 719 40.90 27.36 -26.56
C ASP A 719 39.74 28.34 -26.44
N VAL A 720 39.82 29.24 -25.47
CA VAL A 720 38.83 30.32 -25.35
C VAL A 720 38.78 31.16 -26.66
N ARG A 721 39.92 31.40 -27.29
CA ARG A 721 39.96 32.12 -28.57
C ARG A 721 39.44 31.27 -29.73
N THR A 722 39.74 29.99 -29.75
CA THR A 722 39.32 29.05 -30.80
C THR A 722 37.81 28.85 -30.74
N THR A 723 37.25 28.59 -29.56
CA THR A 723 35.79 28.51 -29.33
C THR A 723 35.11 29.84 -29.68
N LEU A 724 35.66 30.99 -29.27
CA LEU A 724 35.11 32.30 -29.65
C LEU A 724 35.08 32.52 -31.15
N ARG A 725 36.16 32.14 -31.86
CA ARG A 725 36.24 32.24 -33.33
C ARG A 725 35.22 31.37 -34.02
N TYR A 726 34.96 30.16 -33.51
CA TYR A 726 33.92 29.28 -34.02
C TYR A 726 32.53 29.89 -33.78
N VAL A 727 32.23 30.33 -32.58
CA VAL A 727 30.94 30.99 -32.26
C VAL A 727 30.73 32.25 -33.13
N CYS A 728 31.81 32.97 -33.47
CA CYS A 728 31.78 34.11 -34.39
C CYS A 728 31.86 33.72 -35.87
N GLN A 729 31.78 32.44 -36.24
CA GLN A 729 31.85 31.92 -37.61
C GLN A 729 33.15 32.31 -38.36
N LYS A 730 34.28 32.36 -37.65
CA LYS A 730 35.59 32.70 -38.20
C LYS A 730 36.51 31.53 -38.45
N VAL A 731 36.20 30.38 -37.86
CA VAL A 731 36.89 29.11 -38.04
C VAL A 731 35.86 27.99 -38.05
N GLU A 732 36.16 26.87 -38.68
CA GLU A 732 35.48 25.61 -38.55
C GLU A 732 36.25 24.75 -37.56
N LEU A 733 35.53 23.94 -36.76
CA LEU A 733 36.07 22.92 -35.89
C LEU A 733 35.70 21.55 -36.47
N ASP A 734 36.59 20.58 -36.34
CA ASP A 734 36.24 19.19 -36.61
C ASP A 734 35.32 18.64 -35.51
N GLU A 735 34.85 17.41 -35.66
CA GLU A 735 33.88 16.82 -34.73
C GLU A 735 34.46 16.65 -33.32
N GLU A 736 35.74 16.28 -33.19
CA GLU A 736 36.42 16.13 -31.90
C GLU A 736 36.61 17.49 -31.21
N GLN A 737 37.03 18.50 -31.95
CA GLN A 737 37.13 19.87 -31.46
C GLN A 737 35.76 20.46 -31.04
N LYS A 738 34.68 20.13 -31.76
CA LYS A 738 33.33 20.51 -31.40
C LYS A 738 32.90 19.87 -30.06
N LEU A 739 33.16 18.56 -29.88
CA LEU A 739 32.91 17.88 -28.64
C LEU A 739 33.70 18.47 -27.48
N ALA A 740 34.98 18.82 -27.71
CA ALA A 740 35.81 19.46 -26.70
C ALA A 740 35.31 20.89 -26.34
N ALA A 741 34.82 21.63 -27.31
CA ALA A 741 34.34 23.00 -27.15
C ALA A 741 32.93 23.09 -26.49
N ASP A 742 32.06 22.07 -26.66
CA ASP A 742 30.73 21.98 -26.01
C ASP A 742 30.88 21.47 -24.58
N VAL A 743 31.36 22.35 -23.70
CA VAL A 743 31.61 21.99 -22.27
C VAL A 743 30.34 21.94 -21.42
N GLU A 744 29.23 22.46 -21.90
CA GLU A 744 27.90 22.33 -21.24
C GLU A 744 27.16 21.04 -21.71
N LYS A 745 27.62 20.40 -22.78
CA LYS A 745 27.02 19.18 -23.36
C LYS A 745 25.55 19.35 -23.79
N ASP A 746 25.20 20.56 -24.25
CA ASP A 746 23.85 20.85 -24.74
C ASP A 746 23.71 20.74 -26.25
N GLY A 747 24.77 20.29 -26.94
CA GLY A 747 24.87 20.12 -28.41
C GLY A 747 25.02 21.43 -29.17
N VAL A 748 25.20 22.57 -28.50
CA VAL A 748 25.29 23.89 -29.11
C VAL A 748 26.48 24.68 -28.56
N ILE A 749 27.54 24.77 -29.29
CA ILE A 749 28.72 25.58 -28.91
C ILE A 749 28.38 27.05 -28.97
N ASN A 750 28.35 27.71 -27.81
CA ASN A 750 27.94 29.10 -27.70
C ASN A 750 28.68 29.86 -26.56
N ILE A 751 28.21 31.06 -26.26
CA ILE A 751 28.83 31.93 -25.24
C ILE A 751 28.86 31.33 -23.83
N LYS A 752 28.00 30.33 -23.50
CA LYS A 752 28.02 29.70 -22.20
C LYS A 752 29.22 28.78 -22.04
N ASP A 753 29.51 27.97 -23.06
CA ASP A 753 30.70 27.12 -23.14
C ASP A 753 31.96 27.95 -23.00
N LEU A 754 32.05 28.99 -23.79
CA LEU A 754 33.18 29.93 -23.77
C LEU A 754 33.39 30.51 -22.37
N ARG A 755 32.34 30.91 -21.69
CA ARG A 755 32.42 31.44 -20.31
C ARG A 755 32.90 30.41 -19.31
N LYS A 756 32.52 29.15 -19.49
CA LYS A 756 32.90 28.06 -18.60
C LYS A 756 34.40 27.72 -18.79
N VAL A 757 34.85 27.58 -20.02
CA VAL A 757 36.28 27.40 -20.33
C VAL A 757 37.09 28.56 -19.80
N LEU A 758 36.67 29.80 -20.02
CA LEU A 758 37.37 30.99 -19.49
C LEU A 758 37.45 31.00 -17.97
N ARG A 759 36.37 30.61 -17.28
CA ARG A 759 36.37 30.50 -15.79
C ARG A 759 37.36 29.44 -15.28
N PHE A 760 37.46 28.32 -15.99
CA PHE A 760 38.41 27.25 -15.67
C PHE A 760 39.84 27.76 -15.89
N VAL A 761 40.16 28.31 -17.04
CA VAL A 761 41.47 28.87 -17.35
C VAL A 761 41.89 29.98 -16.37
N CYS A 762 40.93 30.74 -15.86
CA CYS A 762 41.16 31.77 -14.85
C CYS A 762 41.07 31.24 -13.37
N ASN A 763 41.07 29.95 -13.14
CA ASN A 763 41.00 29.27 -11.84
C ASN A 763 39.76 29.74 -11.03
N LYS A 764 38.65 30.01 -11.68
CA LYS A 764 37.36 30.35 -11.02
C LYS A 764 36.43 29.16 -10.82
N ILE A 765 36.73 28.04 -11.46
CA ILE A 765 36.09 26.72 -11.27
C ILE A 765 37.21 25.66 -11.37
N GLU A 766 37.02 24.54 -10.68
CA GLU A 766 38.01 23.46 -10.63
C GLU A 766 37.82 22.44 -11.76
N GLU A 767 36.61 22.35 -12.34
CA GLU A 767 36.26 21.40 -13.40
C GLU A 767 35.44 22.05 -14.50
N LEU A 768 35.60 21.52 -15.74
CA LEU A 768 34.84 21.94 -16.91
C LEU A 768 33.59 21.13 -17.16
#